data_cebdf24875b975de8126e09a84b32701
#
_entry.id   cebdf24875b975de8126e09a84b32701
#
_cell.length_a   1.000
_cell.length_b   1.000
_cell.length_c   1.000
_cell.angle_alpha   90.00
_cell.angle_beta   90.00
_cell.angle_gamma   90.00
#
_symmetry.space_group_name_H-M   'P 1'
#
loop_
_entity.id
_entity.type
_entity.pdbx_description
1 polymer ?
#
loop_
_entity_poly.entity_id
_entity_poly.type
_entity_poly.pdbx_seq_one_letter_code
_entity_poly.pdbx_strand_id
1 'polypeptide(L)'
;MEKYISFYKDITGFVPYDYQIKVAELLLSGKNVILSVPTGAGKTWASMMPFLYAKQNEKIDFPQKMIYSLPLRTLANSIYSDINTALDKENIKSLYPKLSKLMSIQTGEYSDDPYFEKEIIFSTIDQTLSNFLCFPLPLSQRQANINAGSLVGSYLVFDEFHLLDPKLSMATSLGMIRLLKNLCRVCIMTATLTDDYIQFIKNELGFEVISINDFPKDVEKINSLRPANDKSIKKSVSVCSDKKINSTDILETHKDKTIVICNRVETAQNLYLELEKVKEKDTTLLCIHSRYFDSDRKKQEQLIKEYFGKSNKKHNAILIATQVIEAGMDISCDIMHTEISPINSFLQRAGRCARFENEYGDIFVYDVLDLTEKEIINIEADKNEDKNEIRKLKNRYLPYDEKLCEKSLTELSKYNSLDENISNELVNTVLRDEENKKIGNVVANLFNMDKIRQSWNDCNKSRYRETIRDIQSIEIVLIDLENNHDTKVFPWKYETVSVYKWSFIGWAKRIEENKIDPEDWIFSKAEQGNESQFDDDWKDKDSYFLRKLAVEDLKNHFEIIFVDNRYFDYTKAGLMVFPNDNSIISPIKEETKKDKLVVTYKKDTFYQHNKALLNCFEMEFKLNLKFVLNELESYWGEAVDWEKLIKLTICLHDYGKLNATWQMPMKEFQKRKTGVDNPTEVLAHTDYDDITDRDLAKECKIKSKPPHAGIGAMQAYEILYDKYSEDVAKVICNAILKHHSHETQSFFDFNIPDYCIQIIKQLFEEYTLKGEFIKAEKGESLQDIVPTKDKEWIIYLFIVRILRLCDQKATESFEKYYIL
;
A
#
# COMPACT_ATOMS: atom_id res chain seq x y z
N MET A 1 9.19 9.36 -31.94
CA MET A 1 7.84 9.60 -31.34
C MET A 1 6.68 9.10 -32.22
N GLU A 2 6.74 9.09 -33.56
CA GLU A 2 5.64 8.59 -34.42
C GLU A 2 5.17 7.16 -34.07
N LYS A 3 6.12 6.23 -33.84
CA LYS A 3 5.79 4.86 -33.39
C LYS A 3 5.10 4.83 -32.01
N TYR A 4 5.47 5.74 -31.11
CA TYR A 4 4.84 5.89 -29.81
C TYR A 4 3.40 6.39 -29.95
N ILE A 5 3.15 7.37 -30.80
CA ILE A 5 1.82 7.92 -31.07
C ILE A 5 0.89 6.85 -31.65
N SER A 6 1.39 6.03 -32.61
CA SER A 6 0.64 4.90 -33.16
C SER A 6 0.30 3.87 -32.06
N PHE A 7 1.29 3.45 -31.27
CA PHE A 7 1.12 2.53 -30.16
C PHE A 7 0.10 3.05 -29.12
N TYR A 8 0.17 4.33 -28.77
CA TYR A 8 -0.78 4.96 -27.86
C TYR A 8 -2.22 4.90 -28.41
N LYS A 9 -2.38 5.24 -29.69
CA LYS A 9 -3.69 5.20 -30.37
C LYS A 9 -4.26 3.78 -30.46
N ASP A 10 -3.43 2.78 -30.72
CA ASP A 10 -3.87 1.38 -30.80
C ASP A 10 -4.48 0.91 -29.46
N ILE A 11 -3.85 1.25 -28.34
CA ILE A 11 -4.30 0.83 -27.01
C ILE A 11 -5.53 1.63 -26.54
N THR A 12 -5.49 2.96 -26.67
CA THR A 12 -6.51 3.84 -26.09
C THR A 12 -7.66 4.17 -27.03
N GLY A 13 -7.44 4.06 -28.34
CA GLY A 13 -8.34 4.57 -29.38
C GLY A 13 -8.22 6.08 -29.66
N PHE A 14 -7.38 6.81 -28.94
CA PHE A 14 -7.22 8.26 -29.02
C PHE A 14 -5.80 8.66 -29.40
N VAL A 15 -5.66 9.81 -30.07
CA VAL A 15 -4.35 10.44 -30.28
C VAL A 15 -3.93 11.10 -28.97
N PRO A 16 -2.68 10.88 -28.52
CA PRO A 16 -2.20 11.52 -27.29
C PRO A 16 -2.19 13.05 -27.40
N TYR A 17 -2.41 13.72 -26.29
CA TYR A 17 -2.19 15.16 -26.13
C TYR A 17 -0.70 15.50 -26.24
N ASP A 18 -0.37 16.74 -26.60
CA ASP A 18 1.02 17.18 -26.72
C ASP A 18 1.77 17.07 -25.37
N TYR A 19 1.10 17.36 -24.23
CA TYR A 19 1.69 17.16 -22.90
C TYR A 19 2.00 15.69 -22.59
N GLN A 20 1.15 14.75 -23.05
CA GLN A 20 1.38 13.31 -22.85
C GLN A 20 2.58 12.81 -23.66
N ILE A 21 2.76 13.34 -24.88
CA ILE A 21 3.94 13.09 -25.69
C ILE A 21 5.19 13.62 -24.97
N LYS A 22 5.11 14.85 -24.42
CA LYS A 22 6.24 15.46 -23.69
C LYS A 22 6.63 14.68 -22.42
N VAL A 23 5.66 14.17 -21.66
CA VAL A 23 5.90 13.27 -20.53
C VAL A 23 6.65 12.02 -20.98
N ALA A 24 6.22 11.40 -22.09
CA ALA A 24 6.89 10.21 -22.61
C ALA A 24 8.32 10.50 -23.08
N GLU A 25 8.56 11.61 -23.76
CA GLU A 25 9.91 12.03 -24.16
C GLU A 25 10.84 12.15 -22.97
N LEU A 26 10.42 12.82 -21.90
CA LEU A 26 11.21 13.04 -20.72
C LEU A 26 11.51 11.73 -19.98
N LEU A 27 10.50 10.91 -19.71
CA LEU A 27 10.66 9.64 -19.01
C LEU A 27 11.55 8.67 -19.80
N LEU A 28 11.33 8.54 -21.10
CA LEU A 28 12.11 7.65 -21.97
C LEU A 28 13.53 8.16 -22.20
N SER A 29 13.81 9.45 -22.02
CA SER A 29 15.16 10.04 -22.03
C SER A 29 15.86 10.03 -20.68
N GLY A 30 15.29 9.37 -19.66
CA GLY A 30 15.92 9.22 -18.36
C GLY A 30 15.59 10.32 -17.34
N LYS A 31 14.66 11.22 -17.64
CA LYS A 31 14.25 12.29 -16.73
C LYS A 31 13.09 11.85 -15.83
N ASN A 32 13.05 12.37 -14.61
CA ASN A 32 11.93 12.21 -13.69
C ASN A 32 10.99 13.41 -13.82
N VAL A 33 9.68 13.19 -13.62
CA VAL A 33 8.64 14.14 -13.98
C VAL A 33 7.70 14.43 -12.81
N ILE A 34 7.32 15.70 -12.66
CA ILE A 34 6.13 16.14 -11.91
C ILE A 34 5.07 16.55 -12.91
N LEU A 35 3.93 15.90 -12.89
CA LEU A 35 2.81 16.16 -13.80
C LEU A 35 1.69 16.86 -13.06
N SER A 36 1.52 18.15 -13.32
CA SER A 36 0.45 18.99 -12.76
C SER A 36 -0.62 19.24 -13.81
N VAL A 37 -1.63 18.39 -13.85
CA VAL A 37 -2.71 18.39 -14.86
C VAL A 37 -4.04 18.08 -14.18
N PRO A 38 -5.15 18.74 -14.56
CA PRO A 38 -6.46 18.56 -13.93
C PRO A 38 -6.96 17.11 -14.00
N THR A 39 -7.93 16.80 -13.15
CA THR A 39 -8.63 15.50 -13.20
C THR A 39 -9.38 15.34 -14.51
N GLY A 40 -9.36 14.13 -15.07
CA GLY A 40 -10.04 13.83 -16.34
C GLY A 40 -9.24 14.16 -17.61
N ALA A 41 -8.06 14.78 -17.50
CA ALA A 41 -7.22 15.10 -18.65
C ALA A 41 -6.35 13.92 -19.17
N GLY A 42 -6.46 12.73 -18.59
CA GLY A 42 -5.74 11.54 -19.05
C GLY A 42 -4.35 11.32 -18.43
N LYS A 43 -4.12 11.77 -17.17
CA LYS A 43 -2.88 11.58 -16.41
C LYS A 43 -2.43 10.12 -16.34
N THR A 44 -3.36 9.21 -16.07
CA THR A 44 -3.08 7.78 -15.94
C THR A 44 -2.39 7.23 -17.17
N TRP A 45 -2.92 7.52 -18.38
CA TRP A 45 -2.31 7.09 -19.63
C TRP A 45 -1.00 7.81 -19.93
N ALA A 46 -0.86 9.09 -19.54
CA ALA A 46 0.40 9.83 -19.67
C ALA A 46 1.54 9.15 -18.91
N SER A 47 1.29 8.64 -17.70
CA SER A 47 2.29 7.97 -16.88
C SER A 47 2.51 6.50 -17.27
N MET A 48 1.48 5.77 -17.69
CA MET A 48 1.59 4.33 -17.99
C MET A 48 2.16 4.03 -19.37
N MET A 49 1.80 4.79 -20.38
CA MET A 49 2.17 4.50 -21.77
C MET A 49 3.67 4.45 -22.02
N PRO A 50 4.52 5.31 -21.41
CA PRO A 50 5.97 5.19 -21.58
C PRO A 50 6.51 3.83 -21.13
N PHE A 51 5.99 3.28 -20.02
CA PHE A 51 6.38 1.95 -19.54
C PHE A 51 5.90 0.85 -20.49
N LEU A 52 4.64 0.85 -20.88
CA LEU A 52 4.09 -0.14 -21.81
C LEU A 52 4.82 -0.14 -23.15
N TYR A 53 5.15 1.04 -23.66
CA TYR A 53 5.93 1.20 -24.89
C TYR A 53 7.37 0.68 -24.74
N ALA A 54 8.05 1.00 -23.63
CA ALA A 54 9.38 0.52 -23.34
C ALA A 54 9.39 -1.01 -23.21
N LYS A 55 8.39 -1.59 -22.53
CA LYS A 55 8.24 -3.04 -22.37
C LYS A 55 7.99 -3.75 -23.70
N GLN A 56 7.07 -3.24 -24.52
CA GLN A 56 6.80 -3.82 -25.84
C GLN A 56 8.03 -3.82 -26.75
N ASN A 57 8.88 -2.78 -26.66
CA ASN A 57 10.08 -2.62 -27.47
C ASN A 57 11.36 -3.12 -26.79
N GLU A 58 11.24 -3.85 -25.66
CA GLU A 58 12.39 -4.42 -24.91
C GLU A 58 13.52 -3.42 -24.62
N LYS A 59 13.12 -2.18 -24.24
CA LYS A 59 14.09 -1.14 -23.90
C LYS A 59 14.76 -1.44 -22.56
N ILE A 60 16.02 -1.82 -22.61
CA ILE A 60 16.83 -2.16 -21.42
C ILE A 60 17.31 -0.92 -20.65
N ASP A 61 17.22 0.25 -21.23
CA ASP A 61 17.51 1.57 -20.62
C ASP A 61 16.34 2.16 -19.86
N PHE A 62 15.26 1.41 -19.71
CA PHE A 62 14.09 1.78 -18.94
C PHE A 62 13.74 0.69 -17.90
N PRO A 63 13.20 1.04 -16.71
CA PRO A 63 12.80 0.07 -15.70
C PRO A 63 11.90 -1.03 -16.25
N GLN A 64 12.12 -2.26 -15.82
CA GLN A 64 11.33 -3.42 -16.23
C GLN A 64 10.17 -3.72 -15.27
N LYS A 65 10.06 -2.98 -14.20
CA LYS A 65 8.98 -3.04 -13.19
C LYS A 65 8.40 -1.65 -12.96
N MET A 66 7.07 -1.59 -12.83
CA MET A 66 6.34 -0.38 -12.51
C MET A 66 5.54 -0.58 -11.22
N ILE A 67 5.64 0.35 -10.30
CA ILE A 67 4.82 0.41 -9.08
C ILE A 67 3.98 1.67 -9.16
N TYR A 68 2.67 1.50 -9.29
CA TYR A 68 1.70 2.58 -9.38
C TYR A 68 1.02 2.77 -8.03
N SER A 69 1.41 3.81 -7.31
CA SER A 69 1.00 4.08 -5.93
C SER A 69 -0.14 5.09 -5.86
N LEU A 70 -1.18 4.72 -5.14
CA LEU A 70 -2.42 5.48 -5.02
C LEU A 70 -2.78 5.72 -3.55
N PRO A 71 -3.38 6.86 -3.20
CA PRO A 71 -3.72 7.16 -1.81
C PRO A 71 -4.89 6.34 -1.26
N LEU A 72 -5.78 5.82 -2.13
CA LEU A 72 -7.02 5.15 -1.76
C LEU A 72 -7.19 3.81 -2.47
N ARG A 73 -7.76 2.81 -1.75
CA ARG A 73 -8.07 1.46 -2.27
C ARG A 73 -9.03 1.50 -3.47
N THR A 74 -10.12 2.27 -3.34
CA THR A 74 -11.15 2.37 -4.38
C THR A 74 -10.59 2.92 -5.70
N LEU A 75 -9.65 3.87 -5.60
CA LEU A 75 -8.98 4.42 -6.77
C LEU A 75 -8.04 3.38 -7.41
N ALA A 76 -7.31 2.60 -6.59
CA ALA A 76 -6.46 1.53 -7.08
C ALA A 76 -7.27 0.45 -7.82
N ASN A 77 -8.39 0.02 -7.23
CA ASN A 77 -9.29 -0.97 -7.81
C ASN A 77 -9.88 -0.48 -9.15
N SER A 78 -10.31 0.79 -9.22
CA SER A 78 -10.89 1.37 -10.44
C SER A 78 -9.86 1.44 -11.57
N ILE A 79 -8.70 2.05 -11.32
CA ILE A 79 -7.66 2.21 -12.34
C ILE A 79 -7.13 0.86 -12.81
N TYR A 80 -6.89 -0.09 -11.90
CA TYR A 80 -6.51 -1.45 -12.25
C TYR A 80 -7.53 -2.10 -13.19
N SER A 81 -8.82 -2.01 -12.86
CA SER A 81 -9.90 -2.57 -13.68
C SER A 81 -9.95 -1.95 -15.07
N ASP A 82 -9.85 -0.62 -15.17
CA ASP A 82 -9.92 0.11 -16.43
C ASP A 82 -8.74 -0.23 -17.35
N ILE A 83 -7.53 -0.27 -16.81
CA ILE A 83 -6.32 -0.63 -17.57
C ILE A 83 -6.35 -2.10 -17.96
N ASN A 84 -6.74 -2.99 -17.04
CA ASN A 84 -6.88 -4.41 -17.35
C ASN A 84 -7.86 -4.65 -18.50
N THR A 85 -9.02 -4.00 -18.46
CA THR A 85 -10.02 -4.07 -19.51
C THR A 85 -9.48 -3.54 -20.84
N ALA A 86 -8.67 -2.48 -20.82
CA ALA A 86 -8.09 -1.94 -22.05
C ALA A 86 -7.05 -2.88 -22.67
N LEU A 87 -6.18 -3.48 -21.86
CA LEU A 87 -5.13 -4.40 -22.32
C LEU A 87 -5.65 -5.81 -22.64
N ASP A 88 -6.80 -6.18 -22.09
CA ASP A 88 -7.40 -7.52 -22.24
C ASP A 88 -8.20 -7.70 -23.54
N LYS A 89 -8.37 -6.63 -24.32
CA LYS A 89 -9.04 -6.67 -25.63
C LYS A 89 -8.30 -7.60 -26.59
N GLU A 90 -9.03 -8.45 -27.32
CA GLU A 90 -8.46 -9.45 -28.24
C GLU A 90 -7.54 -8.85 -29.32
N ASN A 91 -7.90 -7.68 -29.87
CA ASN A 91 -7.05 -6.98 -30.81
C ASN A 91 -5.72 -6.52 -30.20
N ILE A 92 -5.73 -6.08 -28.94
CA ILE A 92 -4.53 -5.64 -28.21
C ILE A 92 -3.65 -6.83 -27.86
N LYS A 93 -4.21 -7.92 -27.34
CA LYS A 93 -3.49 -9.17 -27.09
C LYS A 93 -2.81 -9.72 -28.34
N SER A 94 -3.48 -9.63 -29.48
CA SER A 94 -2.93 -10.07 -30.78
C SER A 94 -1.79 -9.17 -31.26
N LEU A 95 -1.93 -7.84 -31.15
CA LEU A 95 -0.91 -6.88 -31.59
C LEU A 95 0.29 -6.80 -30.61
N TYR A 96 0.01 -6.92 -29.32
CA TYR A 96 0.98 -6.68 -28.24
C TYR A 96 0.97 -7.81 -27.19
N PRO A 97 1.31 -9.05 -27.55
CA PRO A 97 1.20 -10.21 -26.66
C PRO A 97 2.05 -10.09 -25.38
N LYS A 98 3.14 -9.32 -25.43
CA LYS A 98 4.01 -9.07 -24.27
C LYS A 98 3.33 -8.26 -23.16
N LEU A 99 2.22 -7.57 -23.44
CA LEU A 99 1.49 -6.80 -22.47
C LEU A 99 0.42 -7.62 -21.70
N SER A 100 0.30 -8.91 -22.01
CA SER A 100 -0.66 -9.80 -21.37
C SER A 100 -0.15 -10.27 -20.01
N LYS A 101 -1.05 -10.30 -18.99
CA LYS A 101 -0.79 -10.85 -17.64
C LYS A 101 0.33 -10.19 -16.84
N LEU A 102 0.69 -8.93 -17.15
CA LEU A 102 1.75 -8.19 -16.47
C LEU A 102 1.35 -7.64 -15.10
N MET A 103 0.04 -7.52 -14.84
CA MET A 103 -0.48 -6.70 -13.76
C MET A 103 -0.90 -7.52 -12.54
N SER A 104 -0.75 -6.89 -11.38
CA SER A 104 -1.36 -7.30 -10.11
C SER A 104 -1.88 -6.09 -9.34
N ILE A 105 -2.72 -6.36 -8.35
CA ILE A 105 -3.20 -5.36 -7.41
C ILE A 105 -2.84 -5.76 -5.99
N GLN A 106 -2.31 -4.80 -5.23
CA GLN A 106 -1.88 -4.99 -3.85
C GLN A 106 -2.45 -3.87 -2.98
N THR A 107 -3.53 -4.18 -2.30
CA THR A 107 -4.22 -3.27 -1.38
C THR A 107 -4.49 -3.98 -0.05
N GLY A 108 -5.13 -3.31 0.91
CA GLY A 108 -5.56 -3.99 2.14
C GLY A 108 -6.66 -5.03 1.92
N GLU A 109 -7.32 -5.02 0.76
CA GLU A 109 -8.40 -5.94 0.39
C GLU A 109 -7.90 -7.07 -0.52
N TYR A 110 -7.00 -6.78 -1.44
CA TYR A 110 -6.42 -7.73 -2.39
C TYR A 110 -4.94 -7.91 -2.12
N SER A 111 -4.50 -9.14 -2.04
CA SER A 111 -3.11 -9.53 -1.83
C SER A 111 -2.68 -10.55 -2.88
N ASP A 112 -2.86 -10.19 -4.16
CA ASP A 112 -2.59 -11.11 -5.28
C ASP A 112 -1.10 -11.33 -5.51
N ASP A 113 -0.27 -10.37 -5.09
CA ASP A 113 1.17 -10.38 -5.28
C ASP A 113 1.90 -9.88 -4.03
N PRO A 114 1.88 -10.64 -2.92
CA PRO A 114 2.44 -10.22 -1.64
C PRO A 114 3.95 -9.97 -1.69
N TYR A 115 4.66 -10.54 -2.67
CA TYR A 115 6.11 -10.36 -2.86
C TYR A 115 6.46 -9.30 -3.91
N PHE A 116 5.49 -8.60 -4.50
CA PHE A 116 5.76 -7.59 -5.54
C PHE A 116 6.58 -8.17 -6.71
N GLU A 117 6.15 -9.32 -7.23
CA GLU A 117 6.86 -10.00 -8.32
C GLU A 117 6.41 -9.57 -9.71
N LYS A 118 5.13 -9.22 -9.88
CA LYS A 118 4.59 -8.78 -11.17
C LYS A 118 5.29 -7.53 -11.70
N GLU A 119 5.19 -7.34 -13.00
CA GLU A 119 5.86 -6.24 -13.70
C GLU A 119 5.14 -4.90 -13.53
N ILE A 120 3.82 -4.92 -13.39
CA ILE A 120 3.00 -3.74 -13.07
C ILE A 120 2.21 -4.04 -11.79
N ILE A 121 2.43 -3.25 -10.77
CA ILE A 121 1.78 -3.42 -9.47
C ILE A 121 1.01 -2.16 -9.13
N PHE A 122 -0.31 -2.27 -9.10
CA PHE A 122 -1.16 -1.22 -8.55
C PHE A 122 -1.24 -1.41 -7.04
N SER A 123 -0.81 -0.43 -6.28
CA SER A 123 -0.78 -0.52 -4.82
C SER A 123 -1.30 0.74 -4.15
N THR A 124 -1.79 0.59 -2.92
CA THR A 124 -1.98 1.78 -2.09
C THR A 124 -0.64 2.31 -1.60
N ILE A 125 -0.59 3.62 -1.29
CA ILE A 125 0.62 4.24 -0.74
C ILE A 125 1.08 3.54 0.54
N ASP A 126 0.13 3.07 1.36
CA ASP A 126 0.42 2.31 2.58
C ASP A 126 1.22 1.03 2.27
N GLN A 127 0.82 0.30 1.22
CA GLN A 127 1.54 -0.90 0.77
C GLN A 127 2.91 -0.54 0.18
N THR A 128 2.99 0.48 -0.67
CA THR A 128 4.27 0.92 -1.24
C THR A 128 5.26 1.30 -0.17
N LEU A 129 4.85 2.16 0.78
CA LEU A 129 5.75 2.65 1.83
C LEU A 129 6.09 1.57 2.85
N SER A 130 5.13 0.73 3.28
CA SER A 130 5.42 -0.35 4.23
C SER A 130 6.40 -1.37 3.66
N ASN A 131 6.33 -1.65 2.35
CA ASN A 131 7.31 -2.48 1.66
C ASN A 131 8.70 -1.84 1.66
N PHE A 132 8.80 -0.55 1.32
CA PHE A 132 10.07 0.18 1.33
C PHE A 132 10.68 0.25 2.74
N LEU A 133 9.87 0.43 3.76
CA LEU A 133 10.25 0.56 5.16
C LEU A 133 10.53 -0.79 5.86
N CYS A 134 10.56 -1.89 5.13
CA CYS A 134 10.81 -3.24 5.65
C CYS A 134 9.81 -3.71 6.72
N PHE A 135 8.54 -3.34 6.61
CA PHE A 135 7.44 -3.96 7.35
C PHE A 135 6.21 -4.20 6.46
N PRO A 136 6.35 -4.99 5.40
CA PRO A 136 5.27 -5.28 4.45
C PRO A 136 4.04 -5.81 5.18
N LEU A 137 2.88 -5.18 4.98
CA LEU A 137 1.66 -5.47 5.73
C LEU A 137 1.18 -6.93 5.59
N PRO A 138 1.22 -7.55 4.38
CA PRO A 138 0.74 -8.91 4.18
C PRO A 138 1.74 -9.99 4.59
N LEU A 139 3.01 -9.66 4.86
CA LEU A 139 4.05 -10.63 5.13
C LEU A 139 4.35 -10.76 6.62
N SER A 140 4.92 -11.91 6.99
CA SER A 140 5.40 -12.17 8.35
C SER A 140 6.65 -11.33 8.68
N GLN A 141 6.94 -11.17 9.96
CA GLN A 141 8.13 -10.45 10.43
C GLN A 141 9.44 -11.05 9.86
N ARG A 142 9.52 -12.37 9.70
CA ARG A 142 10.69 -13.05 9.10
C ARG A 142 10.91 -12.66 7.63
N GLN A 143 9.87 -12.22 6.92
CA GLN A 143 9.92 -11.86 5.51
C GLN A 143 10.01 -10.34 5.30
N ALA A 144 10.21 -9.58 6.35
CA ALA A 144 10.14 -8.12 6.35
C ALA A 144 11.08 -7.43 5.34
N ASN A 145 12.28 -7.97 5.13
CA ASN A 145 13.29 -7.37 4.25
C ASN A 145 13.24 -7.83 2.77
N ILE A 146 12.21 -8.58 2.34
CA ILE A 146 12.13 -9.07 0.95
C ILE A 146 11.71 -7.94 -0.01
N ASN A 147 10.67 -7.20 0.34
CA ASN A 147 9.98 -6.37 -0.64
C ASN A 147 10.61 -5.00 -0.90
N ALA A 148 11.38 -4.45 0.04
CA ALA A 148 11.99 -3.14 -0.14
C ALA A 148 12.88 -3.07 -1.42
N GLY A 149 13.59 -4.14 -1.72
CA GLY A 149 14.39 -4.25 -2.95
C GLY A 149 13.59 -4.25 -4.24
N SER A 150 12.25 -4.46 -4.20
CA SER A 150 11.43 -4.40 -5.41
C SER A 150 11.25 -2.98 -5.95
N LEU A 151 11.42 -1.97 -5.10
CA LEU A 151 11.31 -0.57 -5.49
C LEU A 151 12.59 -0.07 -6.16
N VAL A 152 13.73 -0.69 -5.85
CA VAL A 152 15.03 -0.32 -6.42
C VAL A 152 15.07 -0.69 -7.90
N GLY A 153 15.33 0.28 -8.77
CA GLY A 153 15.33 0.10 -10.21
C GLY A 153 13.96 0.04 -10.87
N SER A 154 12.90 0.37 -10.15
CA SER A 154 11.54 0.39 -10.67
C SER A 154 11.15 1.77 -11.23
N TYR A 155 10.11 1.79 -12.06
CA TYR A 155 9.39 3.00 -12.41
C TYR A 155 8.31 3.25 -11.36
N LEU A 156 8.47 4.30 -10.58
CA LEU A 156 7.60 4.65 -9.47
C LEU A 156 6.64 5.75 -9.90
N VAL A 157 5.34 5.48 -9.85
CA VAL A 157 4.29 6.45 -10.14
C VAL A 157 3.52 6.74 -8.85
N PHE A 158 3.40 8.00 -8.50
CA PHE A 158 2.60 8.49 -7.38
C PHE A 158 1.45 9.31 -7.93
N ASP A 159 0.24 8.78 -7.85
CA ASP A 159 -0.96 9.48 -8.30
C ASP A 159 -1.66 10.18 -7.13
N GLU A 160 -2.33 11.27 -7.43
CA GLU A 160 -3.03 12.13 -6.47
C GLU A 160 -2.17 12.46 -5.23
N PHE A 161 -0.92 12.84 -5.46
CA PHE A 161 0.11 13.05 -4.43
C PHE A 161 -0.31 14.06 -3.35
N HIS A 162 -1.16 15.00 -3.70
CA HIS A 162 -1.70 16.01 -2.79
C HIS A 162 -2.61 15.47 -1.67
N LEU A 163 -3.11 14.21 -1.80
CA LEU A 163 -3.94 13.56 -0.78
C LEU A 163 -3.12 12.93 0.35
N LEU A 164 -1.81 12.91 0.25
CA LEU A 164 -0.94 12.33 1.26
C LEU A 164 -0.79 13.25 2.47
N ASP A 165 -0.70 12.65 3.67
CA ASP A 165 -0.42 13.42 4.89
C ASP A 165 0.97 14.07 4.83
N PRO A 166 1.07 15.39 4.99
CA PRO A 166 2.34 16.12 4.82
C PRO A 166 3.46 15.71 5.77
N LYS A 167 3.11 15.29 7.00
CA LYS A 167 4.09 14.91 8.04
C LYS A 167 4.48 13.44 7.99
N LEU A 168 3.62 12.61 7.42
CA LEU A 168 3.74 11.15 7.40
C LEU A 168 3.99 10.65 5.98
N SER A 169 2.96 10.21 5.27
CA SER A 169 3.11 9.55 3.98
C SER A 169 3.76 10.43 2.90
N MET A 170 3.46 11.73 2.85
CA MET A 170 4.08 12.63 1.87
C MET A 170 5.58 12.84 2.19
N ALA A 171 5.93 13.16 3.44
CA ALA A 171 7.32 13.32 3.85
C ALA A 171 8.13 12.03 3.64
N THR A 172 7.57 10.88 4.01
CA THR A 172 8.21 9.57 3.81
C THR A 172 8.35 9.22 2.33
N SER A 173 7.34 9.53 1.49
CA SER A 173 7.41 9.35 0.04
C SER A 173 8.51 10.20 -0.59
N LEU A 174 8.61 11.47 -0.22
CA LEU A 174 9.67 12.36 -0.70
C LEU A 174 11.05 11.89 -0.23
N GLY A 175 11.17 11.38 1.01
CA GLY A 175 12.40 10.76 1.52
C GLY A 175 12.78 9.52 0.70
N MET A 176 11.84 8.63 0.44
CA MET A 176 12.04 7.46 -0.42
C MET A 176 12.47 7.86 -1.83
N ILE A 177 11.76 8.81 -2.45
CA ILE A 177 12.09 9.29 -3.79
C ILE A 177 13.49 9.92 -3.83
N ARG A 178 13.86 10.72 -2.82
CA ARG A 178 15.20 11.31 -2.71
C ARG A 178 16.31 10.25 -2.70
N LEU A 179 16.07 9.14 -2.02
CA LEU A 179 17.01 8.02 -1.96
C LEU A 179 17.10 7.23 -3.28
N LEU A 180 15.96 7.09 -3.98
CA LEU A 180 15.85 6.19 -5.14
C LEU A 180 15.90 6.91 -6.51
N LYS A 181 15.81 8.24 -6.58
CA LYS A 181 15.63 9.01 -7.83
C LYS A 181 16.76 8.78 -8.87
N ASN A 182 17.92 8.39 -8.45
CA ASN A 182 19.05 8.11 -9.33
C ASN A 182 19.12 6.63 -9.79
N LEU A 183 18.31 5.75 -9.19
CA LEU A 183 18.21 4.33 -9.52
C LEU A 183 16.86 3.99 -10.20
N CYS A 184 15.90 4.89 -10.11
CA CYS A 184 14.52 4.68 -10.56
C CYS A 184 14.14 5.71 -11.62
N ARG A 185 13.04 5.45 -12.33
CA ARG A 185 12.27 6.52 -12.99
C ARG A 185 11.09 6.87 -12.10
N VAL A 186 10.75 8.14 -12.01
CA VAL A 186 9.70 8.62 -11.10
C VAL A 186 8.77 9.59 -11.83
N CYS A 187 7.48 9.39 -11.62
CA CYS A 187 6.42 10.32 -12.04
C CYS A 187 5.52 10.65 -10.86
N ILE A 188 5.50 11.90 -10.43
CA ILE A 188 4.59 12.41 -9.40
C ILE A 188 3.44 13.11 -10.11
N MET A 189 2.21 12.74 -9.83
CA MET A 189 1.01 13.32 -10.44
C MET A 189 0.15 14.02 -9.39
N THR A 190 -0.33 15.19 -9.74
CA THR A 190 -1.20 16.00 -8.91
C THR A 190 -2.15 16.84 -9.75
N ALA A 191 -3.29 17.20 -9.16
CA ALA A 191 -4.23 18.15 -9.78
C ALA A 191 -4.38 19.44 -8.97
N THR A 192 -4.02 19.46 -7.69
CA THR A 192 -4.42 20.51 -6.73
C THR A 192 -3.32 20.93 -5.76
N LEU A 193 -2.04 20.73 -6.07
CA LEU A 193 -0.94 21.36 -5.34
C LEU A 193 -0.72 22.78 -5.83
N THR A 194 -0.33 23.68 -4.91
CA THR A 194 0.05 25.06 -5.27
C THR A 194 1.33 25.08 -6.09
N ASP A 195 1.52 26.14 -6.86
CA ASP A 195 2.75 26.34 -7.64
C ASP A 195 3.99 26.38 -6.75
N ASP A 196 3.90 27.00 -5.56
CA ASP A 196 4.99 27.06 -4.58
C ASP A 196 5.40 25.66 -4.11
N TYR A 197 4.43 24.76 -3.88
CA TYR A 197 4.71 23.38 -3.47
C TYR A 197 5.33 22.56 -4.61
N ILE A 198 4.85 22.74 -5.84
CA ILE A 198 5.43 22.09 -7.03
C ILE A 198 6.88 22.54 -7.23
N GLN A 199 7.18 23.85 -7.09
CA GLN A 199 8.53 24.38 -7.19
C GLN A 199 9.43 23.87 -6.05
N PHE A 200 8.92 23.73 -4.84
CA PHE A 200 9.64 23.11 -3.74
C PHE A 200 10.06 21.68 -4.10
N ILE A 201 9.14 20.82 -4.56
CA ILE A 201 9.47 19.43 -4.95
C ILE A 201 10.46 19.43 -6.11
N LYS A 202 10.28 20.28 -7.12
CA LYS A 202 11.19 20.44 -8.25
C LYS A 202 12.63 20.73 -7.78
N ASN A 203 12.78 21.72 -6.89
CA ASN A 203 14.09 22.14 -6.41
C ASN A 203 14.77 21.06 -5.57
N GLU A 204 14.03 20.36 -4.69
CA GLU A 204 14.56 19.31 -3.84
C GLU A 204 14.93 18.03 -4.60
N LEU A 205 14.14 17.66 -5.58
CA LEU A 205 14.32 16.42 -6.31
C LEU A 205 15.05 16.58 -7.64
N GLY A 206 15.06 17.78 -8.24
CA GLY A 206 15.62 18.04 -9.56
C GLY A 206 14.78 17.47 -10.71
N PHE A 207 13.44 17.43 -10.54
CA PHE A 207 12.54 16.85 -11.52
C PHE A 207 12.08 17.89 -12.54
N GLU A 208 11.71 17.43 -13.76
CA GLU A 208 11.08 18.26 -14.76
C GLU A 208 9.59 18.43 -14.44
N VAL A 209 9.07 19.64 -14.57
CA VAL A 209 7.65 19.94 -14.33
C VAL A 209 6.94 20.08 -15.66
N ILE A 210 5.82 19.38 -15.79
CA ILE A 210 4.87 19.50 -16.89
C ILE A 210 3.56 20.03 -16.33
N SER A 211 3.21 21.24 -16.71
CA SER A 211 1.92 21.86 -16.42
C SER A 211 1.05 21.87 -17.67
N ILE A 212 -0.24 21.67 -17.52
CA ILE A 212 -1.18 21.79 -18.66
C ILE A 212 -1.17 23.19 -19.25
N ASN A 213 -0.88 24.20 -18.45
CA ASN A 213 -0.81 25.60 -18.87
C ASN A 213 0.29 25.86 -19.93
N ASP A 214 1.32 25.00 -19.98
CA ASP A 214 2.37 25.07 -21.00
C ASP A 214 1.91 24.54 -22.37
N PHE A 215 0.68 23.98 -22.45
CA PHE A 215 0.10 23.36 -23.65
C PHE A 215 -1.28 23.93 -24.01
N PRO A 216 -1.36 25.20 -24.47
CA PRO A 216 -2.64 25.88 -24.71
C PRO A 216 -3.54 25.15 -25.73
N LYS A 217 -2.95 24.47 -26.71
CA LYS A 217 -3.72 23.65 -27.66
C LYS A 217 -4.40 22.44 -27.00
N ASP A 218 -3.77 21.83 -26.02
CA ASP A 218 -4.37 20.73 -25.27
C ASP A 218 -5.46 21.25 -24.33
N VAL A 219 -5.25 22.40 -23.70
CA VAL A 219 -6.30 23.08 -22.92
C VAL A 219 -7.52 23.36 -23.79
N GLU A 220 -7.33 23.92 -25.00
CA GLU A 220 -8.41 24.15 -25.97
C GLU A 220 -9.12 22.84 -26.35
N LYS A 221 -8.38 21.75 -26.63
CA LYS A 221 -8.96 20.45 -26.97
C LYS A 221 -9.72 19.84 -25.78
N ILE A 222 -9.15 19.84 -24.58
CA ILE A 222 -9.82 19.37 -23.36
C ILE A 222 -11.08 20.20 -23.09
N ASN A 223 -11.05 21.49 -23.34
CA ASN A 223 -12.20 22.38 -23.23
C ASN A 223 -13.19 22.23 -24.38
N SER A 224 -12.75 21.88 -25.59
CA SER A 224 -13.60 21.72 -26.81
C SER A 224 -14.29 20.35 -26.86
N LEU A 225 -13.81 19.34 -26.14
CA LEU A 225 -14.57 18.12 -25.82
C LEU A 225 -15.78 18.43 -24.91
N ARG A 226 -15.88 19.68 -24.44
CA ARG A 226 -17.05 20.32 -23.85
C ARG A 226 -17.81 21.03 -25.01
N PRO A 227 -19.13 20.80 -25.20
CA PRO A 227 -19.82 21.24 -26.42
C PRO A 227 -19.66 22.72 -26.68
N ALA A 228 -19.21 23.04 -27.89
CA ALA A 228 -18.85 24.38 -28.36
C ALA A 228 -20.03 25.31 -28.62
N ASN A 229 -21.27 24.89 -28.39
CA ASN A 229 -22.44 25.59 -28.91
C ASN A 229 -23.25 26.42 -27.94
N ASP A 230 -22.78 26.57 -26.68
CA ASP A 230 -23.45 27.55 -25.82
C ASP A 230 -22.42 28.12 -24.83
N LYS A 231 -22.47 29.42 -24.61
CA LYS A 231 -21.75 30.16 -23.56
C LYS A 231 -22.27 29.79 -22.16
N SER A 232 -22.92 28.65 -21.99
CA SER A 232 -23.49 28.23 -20.73
C SER A 232 -22.41 27.68 -19.81
N ILE A 233 -22.44 28.15 -18.59
CA ILE A 233 -21.63 27.71 -17.46
C ILE A 233 -21.88 26.21 -17.27
N LYS A 234 -20.83 25.39 -17.39
CA LYS A 234 -20.97 23.93 -17.23
C LYS A 234 -21.35 23.54 -15.78
N LYS A 235 -20.83 24.29 -14.81
CA LYS A 235 -21.12 24.10 -13.38
C LYS A 235 -21.47 25.45 -12.76
N SER A 236 -22.71 25.61 -12.34
CA SER A 236 -23.10 26.74 -11.50
C SER A 236 -22.73 26.46 -10.04
N VAL A 237 -22.43 27.49 -9.28
CA VAL A 237 -22.14 27.41 -7.86
C VAL A 237 -22.99 28.42 -7.12
N SER A 238 -23.73 27.94 -6.11
CA SER A 238 -24.55 28.77 -5.23
C SER A 238 -24.14 28.52 -3.78
N VAL A 239 -23.61 29.54 -3.12
CA VAL A 239 -23.24 29.46 -1.70
C VAL A 239 -24.42 29.84 -0.83
N CYS A 240 -24.84 28.91 0.04
CA CYS A 240 -25.98 29.00 0.96
C CYS A 240 -25.43 29.09 2.40
N SER A 241 -24.86 30.22 2.77
CA SER A 241 -24.19 30.42 4.07
C SER A 241 -25.14 30.40 5.28
N ASP A 242 -26.44 30.70 5.07
CA ASP A 242 -27.41 30.86 6.14
C ASP A 242 -28.27 29.63 6.38
N LYS A 243 -28.03 28.53 5.65
CA LYS A 243 -28.86 27.33 5.68
C LYS A 243 -28.01 26.07 5.90
N LYS A 244 -28.61 25.09 6.60
CA LYS A 244 -28.12 23.70 6.62
C LYS A 244 -28.67 22.94 5.42
N ILE A 245 -27.97 21.90 4.99
CA ILE A 245 -28.55 20.88 4.10
C ILE A 245 -29.78 20.27 4.79
N ASN A 246 -30.90 20.20 4.07
CA ASN A 246 -32.14 19.63 4.57
C ASN A 246 -32.87 18.84 3.46
N SER A 247 -33.76 17.98 3.85
CA SER A 247 -34.52 17.09 2.95
C SER A 247 -35.41 17.88 1.96
N THR A 248 -35.97 19.02 2.37
CA THR A 248 -36.83 19.85 1.54
C THR A 248 -36.08 20.44 0.36
N ASP A 249 -34.97 21.15 0.62
CA ASP A 249 -34.13 21.77 -0.44
C ASP A 249 -33.62 20.73 -1.44
N ILE A 250 -33.29 19.52 -0.96
CA ILE A 250 -32.84 18.42 -1.81
C ILE A 250 -33.97 17.95 -2.74
N LEU A 251 -35.16 17.72 -2.22
CA LEU A 251 -36.29 17.25 -3.03
C LEU A 251 -36.81 18.33 -4.00
N GLU A 252 -36.81 19.60 -3.61
CA GLU A 252 -37.23 20.71 -4.48
C GLU A 252 -36.28 20.91 -5.68
N THR A 253 -34.98 20.63 -5.50
CA THR A 253 -33.98 20.81 -6.57
C THR A 253 -33.70 19.54 -7.34
N HIS A 254 -34.10 18.37 -6.84
CA HIS A 254 -33.87 17.08 -7.47
C HIS A 254 -34.45 17.01 -8.87
N LYS A 255 -33.66 16.55 -9.85
CA LYS A 255 -34.08 16.35 -11.23
C LYS A 255 -34.01 14.88 -11.65
N ASP A 256 -32.81 14.36 -11.82
CA ASP A 256 -32.55 12.96 -12.17
C ASP A 256 -31.51 12.33 -11.23
N LYS A 257 -30.36 12.97 -11.06
CA LYS A 257 -29.25 12.44 -10.24
C LYS A 257 -28.76 13.50 -9.28
N THR A 258 -29.03 13.30 -8.02
CA THR A 258 -28.58 14.21 -6.96
C THR A 258 -27.54 13.54 -6.09
N ILE A 259 -26.40 14.20 -5.85
CA ILE A 259 -25.40 13.78 -4.87
C ILE A 259 -25.39 14.78 -3.71
N VAL A 260 -25.52 14.26 -2.50
CA VAL A 260 -25.45 15.03 -1.25
C VAL A 260 -24.22 14.62 -0.47
N ILE A 261 -23.35 15.57 -0.11
CA ILE A 261 -22.10 15.28 0.58
C ILE A 261 -22.06 15.96 1.94
N CYS A 262 -22.06 15.16 2.99
CA CYS A 262 -21.92 15.61 4.37
C CYS A 262 -20.50 15.40 4.88
N ASN A 263 -20.01 16.25 5.77
CA ASN A 263 -18.70 16.11 6.39
C ASN A 263 -18.68 15.00 7.45
N ARG A 264 -19.79 14.80 8.15
CA ARG A 264 -19.92 13.80 9.21
C ARG A 264 -20.87 12.66 8.83
N VAL A 265 -20.51 11.45 9.28
CA VAL A 265 -21.33 10.27 9.01
C VAL A 265 -22.70 10.38 9.67
N GLU A 266 -22.80 10.88 10.91
CA GLU A 266 -24.06 11.07 11.61
C GLU A 266 -25.02 11.99 10.83
N THR A 267 -24.50 13.09 10.26
CA THR A 267 -25.29 14.01 9.43
C THR A 267 -25.83 13.29 8.19
N ALA A 268 -24.98 12.50 7.52
CA ALA A 268 -25.40 11.71 6.36
C ALA A 268 -26.47 10.66 6.72
N GLN A 269 -26.30 9.95 7.83
CA GLN A 269 -27.26 8.95 8.31
C GLN A 269 -28.61 9.56 8.67
N ASN A 270 -28.62 10.67 9.42
CA ASN A 270 -29.86 11.36 9.80
C ASN A 270 -30.60 11.86 8.57
N LEU A 271 -29.89 12.48 7.63
CA LEU A 271 -30.48 12.98 6.41
C LEU A 271 -31.03 11.84 5.53
N TYR A 272 -30.36 10.69 5.48
CA TYR A 272 -30.87 9.48 4.81
C TYR A 272 -32.20 9.03 5.43
N LEU A 273 -32.27 8.95 6.75
CA LEU A 273 -33.50 8.53 7.45
C LEU A 273 -34.65 9.53 7.31
N GLU A 274 -34.34 10.82 7.20
CA GLU A 274 -35.37 11.85 6.93
C GLU A 274 -35.88 11.72 5.49
N LEU A 275 -34.98 11.64 4.50
CA LEU A 275 -35.35 11.50 3.10
C LEU A 275 -36.13 10.20 2.81
N GLU A 276 -35.76 9.09 3.45
CA GLU A 276 -36.48 7.81 3.27
C GLU A 276 -37.98 7.90 3.66
N LYS A 277 -38.34 8.82 4.59
CA LYS A 277 -39.73 9.03 5.01
C LYS A 277 -40.53 9.91 4.05
N VAL A 278 -39.89 10.81 3.32
CA VAL A 278 -40.53 11.87 2.54
C VAL A 278 -40.30 11.81 1.04
N LYS A 279 -39.33 10.98 0.58
CA LYS A 279 -39.08 10.83 -0.84
C LYS A 279 -40.22 10.23 -1.63
N GLU A 280 -40.30 10.48 -2.92
CA GLU A 280 -41.25 9.80 -3.82
C GLU A 280 -40.93 8.30 -3.91
N LYS A 281 -41.92 7.49 -4.21
CA LYS A 281 -41.80 6.01 -4.22
C LYS A 281 -40.85 5.49 -5.31
N ASP A 282 -40.76 6.19 -6.42
CA ASP A 282 -39.93 5.84 -7.57
C ASP A 282 -38.51 6.39 -7.47
N THR A 283 -38.22 7.23 -6.49
CA THR A 283 -36.85 7.75 -6.25
C THR A 283 -36.00 6.73 -5.47
N THR A 284 -34.91 6.32 -6.07
CA THR A 284 -33.93 5.44 -5.40
C THR A 284 -33.03 6.25 -4.48
N LEU A 285 -33.00 5.90 -3.19
CA LEU A 285 -32.17 6.52 -2.19
C LEU A 285 -31.01 5.60 -1.83
N LEU A 286 -29.75 6.09 -1.99
CA LEU A 286 -28.53 5.37 -1.69
C LEU A 286 -27.72 6.11 -0.62
N CYS A 287 -26.95 5.36 0.17
CA CYS A 287 -26.08 5.92 1.19
C CYS A 287 -24.71 5.24 1.18
N ILE A 288 -23.60 6.02 1.31
CA ILE A 288 -22.27 5.47 1.41
C ILE A 288 -21.34 6.29 2.32
N HIS A 289 -20.71 5.61 3.28
CA HIS A 289 -19.75 6.17 4.22
C HIS A 289 -18.88 5.05 4.83
N SER A 290 -18.05 5.34 5.83
CA SER A 290 -17.13 4.36 6.43
C SER A 290 -17.79 3.29 7.30
N ARG A 291 -19.03 3.46 7.76
CA ARG A 291 -19.67 2.60 8.76
C ARG A 291 -20.54 1.50 8.13
N TYR A 292 -20.02 0.81 7.13
CA TYR A 292 -20.60 -0.39 6.52
C TYR A 292 -19.64 -1.58 6.65
N PHE A 293 -20.18 -2.78 6.73
CA PHE A 293 -19.41 -3.99 6.47
C PHE A 293 -18.89 -4.00 5.03
N ASP A 294 -17.74 -4.62 4.81
CA ASP A 294 -17.09 -4.64 3.49
C ASP A 294 -18.02 -5.22 2.40
N SER A 295 -18.74 -6.29 2.72
CA SER A 295 -19.69 -6.93 1.79
C SER A 295 -20.83 -6.00 1.38
N ASP A 296 -21.40 -5.25 2.31
CA ASP A 296 -22.51 -4.33 2.04
C ASP A 296 -22.01 -3.07 1.35
N ARG A 297 -20.83 -2.58 1.72
CA ARG A 297 -20.17 -1.47 1.03
C ARG A 297 -19.97 -1.76 -0.44
N LYS A 298 -19.49 -2.96 -0.80
CA LYS A 298 -19.34 -3.40 -2.20
C LYS A 298 -20.67 -3.39 -2.96
N LYS A 299 -21.77 -3.86 -2.32
CA LYS A 299 -23.11 -3.80 -2.91
C LYS A 299 -23.53 -2.35 -3.16
N GLN A 300 -23.31 -1.45 -2.20
CA GLN A 300 -23.62 -0.02 -2.38
C GLN A 300 -22.78 0.60 -3.51
N GLU A 301 -21.49 0.33 -3.57
CA GLU A 301 -20.59 0.82 -4.63
C GLU A 301 -21.03 0.33 -6.02
N GLN A 302 -21.51 -0.91 -6.11
CA GLN A 302 -22.05 -1.44 -7.36
C GLN A 302 -23.35 -0.72 -7.77
N LEU A 303 -24.29 -0.54 -6.84
CA LEU A 303 -25.53 0.20 -7.09
C LEU A 303 -25.23 1.66 -7.50
N ILE A 304 -24.30 2.32 -6.82
CA ILE A 304 -23.89 3.69 -7.17
C ILE A 304 -23.35 3.75 -8.61
N LYS A 305 -22.52 2.79 -9.04
CA LYS A 305 -22.06 2.71 -10.43
C LYS A 305 -23.20 2.50 -11.42
N GLU A 306 -24.23 1.73 -11.06
CA GLU A 306 -25.39 1.49 -11.90
C GLU A 306 -26.26 2.74 -12.12
N TYR A 307 -26.37 3.64 -11.13
CA TYR A 307 -27.17 4.87 -11.21
C TYR A 307 -26.36 6.09 -11.67
N PHE A 308 -25.12 6.22 -11.25
CA PHE A 308 -24.30 7.44 -11.42
C PHE A 308 -23.10 7.25 -12.35
N GLY A 309 -22.78 6.03 -12.80
CA GLY A 309 -21.63 5.75 -13.68
C GLY A 309 -21.85 6.18 -15.12
N LYS A 310 -20.78 6.22 -15.93
CA LYS A 310 -20.78 6.71 -17.33
C LYS A 310 -21.72 5.96 -18.28
N SER A 311 -21.91 4.66 -18.09
CA SER A 311 -22.71 3.80 -19.00
C SER A 311 -24.07 3.41 -18.39
N ASN A 312 -24.53 4.14 -17.43
CA ASN A 312 -25.77 3.79 -16.72
C ASN A 312 -27.02 3.98 -17.60
N LYS A 313 -28.02 3.17 -17.27
CA LYS A 313 -29.36 3.22 -17.85
C LYS A 313 -30.45 3.48 -16.80
N LYS A 314 -30.08 3.67 -15.54
CA LYS A 314 -30.98 3.90 -14.42
C LYS A 314 -31.03 5.40 -14.11
N HIS A 315 -32.20 5.84 -13.74
CA HIS A 315 -32.55 7.24 -13.52
C HIS A 315 -33.20 7.43 -12.15
N ASN A 316 -33.44 8.66 -11.75
CA ASN A 316 -34.17 9.07 -10.55
C ASN A 316 -33.54 8.51 -9.26
N ALA A 317 -32.34 9.04 -8.91
CA ALA A 317 -31.63 8.61 -7.73
C ALA A 317 -31.01 9.76 -6.94
N ILE A 318 -31.05 9.63 -5.60
CA ILE A 318 -30.37 10.51 -4.65
C ILE A 318 -29.32 9.67 -3.92
N LEU A 319 -28.05 10.12 -3.96
CA LEU A 319 -26.94 9.52 -3.22
C LEU A 319 -26.54 10.44 -2.07
N ILE A 320 -26.61 9.94 -0.84
CA ILE A 320 -26.05 10.62 0.32
C ILE A 320 -24.69 9.99 0.64
N ALA A 321 -23.66 10.80 0.78
CA ALA A 321 -22.30 10.33 0.97
C ALA A 321 -21.50 11.23 1.92
N THR A 322 -20.38 10.72 2.35
CA THR A 322 -19.33 11.50 2.98
C THR A 322 -18.12 11.63 2.04
N GLN A 323 -16.93 11.93 2.57
CA GLN A 323 -15.69 12.09 1.79
C GLN A 323 -15.32 10.89 0.92
N VAL A 324 -15.94 9.74 1.13
CA VAL A 324 -15.63 8.49 0.41
C VAL A 324 -15.80 8.58 -1.11
N ILE A 325 -16.56 9.57 -1.61
CA ILE A 325 -16.77 9.80 -3.04
C ILE A 325 -15.86 10.88 -3.63
N GLU A 326 -15.08 11.60 -2.83
CA GLU A 326 -14.16 12.63 -3.33
C GLU A 326 -13.16 12.04 -4.32
N ALA A 327 -12.71 10.81 -4.08
CA ALA A 327 -11.82 10.09 -4.97
C ALA A 327 -12.25 8.62 -5.15
N GLY A 328 -11.86 7.98 -6.24
CA GLY A 328 -12.02 6.54 -6.44
C GLY A 328 -13.30 6.06 -7.14
N MET A 329 -14.27 6.93 -7.40
CA MET A 329 -15.48 6.57 -8.13
C MET A 329 -15.64 7.43 -9.39
N ASP A 330 -15.91 6.80 -10.53
CA ASP A 330 -16.22 7.48 -11.78
C ASP A 330 -17.74 7.65 -11.93
N ILE A 331 -18.26 8.66 -11.22
CA ILE A 331 -19.69 8.96 -11.10
C ILE A 331 -19.96 10.43 -11.44
N SER A 332 -21.21 10.71 -11.86
CA SER A 332 -21.69 12.07 -12.19
C SER A 332 -23.10 12.31 -11.72
N CYS A 333 -23.40 13.55 -11.37
CA CYS A 333 -24.75 14.07 -11.07
C CYS A 333 -25.02 15.40 -11.79
N ASP A 334 -26.28 15.74 -11.88
CA ASP A 334 -26.80 17.02 -12.36
C ASP A 334 -27.02 18.03 -11.21
N ILE A 335 -27.33 17.53 -10.01
CA ILE A 335 -27.47 18.35 -8.81
C ILE A 335 -26.50 17.88 -7.73
N MET A 336 -25.80 18.81 -7.12
CA MET A 336 -24.94 18.52 -5.97
C MET A 336 -25.27 19.44 -4.80
N HIS A 337 -25.50 18.85 -3.63
CA HIS A 337 -25.53 19.54 -2.36
C HIS A 337 -24.29 19.16 -1.56
N THR A 338 -23.51 20.08 -1.08
CA THR A 338 -22.32 19.78 -0.29
C THR A 338 -22.15 20.72 0.88
N GLU A 339 -21.83 20.20 2.05
CA GLU A 339 -21.25 20.99 3.11
C GLU A 339 -19.88 21.52 2.65
N ILE A 340 -19.50 22.71 3.12
CA ILE A 340 -18.19 23.29 2.80
C ILE A 340 -17.07 22.41 3.32
N SER A 341 -16.00 22.34 2.57
CA SER A 341 -14.74 21.66 2.92
C SER A 341 -13.56 22.53 2.44
N PRO A 342 -12.30 22.20 2.80
CA PRO A 342 -11.14 22.84 2.20
C PRO A 342 -11.22 22.80 0.68
N ILE A 343 -10.72 23.82 0.02
CA ILE A 343 -10.96 24.05 -1.41
C ILE A 343 -10.52 22.86 -2.30
N ASN A 344 -9.44 22.17 -1.94
CA ASN A 344 -8.98 20.98 -2.64
C ASN A 344 -10.01 19.82 -2.58
N SER A 345 -10.58 19.56 -1.40
CA SER A 345 -11.65 18.56 -1.22
C SER A 345 -12.94 19.00 -1.93
N PHE A 346 -13.30 20.28 -1.83
CA PHE A 346 -14.45 20.85 -2.56
C PHE A 346 -14.31 20.65 -4.08
N LEU A 347 -13.15 20.93 -4.67
CA LEU A 347 -12.92 20.75 -6.10
C LEU A 347 -13.02 19.27 -6.53
N GLN A 348 -12.62 18.34 -5.67
CA GLN A 348 -12.79 16.90 -5.91
C GLN A 348 -14.28 16.50 -5.89
N ARG A 349 -15.06 17.05 -4.95
CA ARG A 349 -16.53 16.91 -4.91
C ARG A 349 -17.17 17.48 -6.15
N ALA A 350 -16.87 18.74 -6.48
CA ALA A 350 -17.36 19.43 -7.68
C ALA A 350 -17.00 18.70 -8.98
N GLY A 351 -15.89 17.93 -8.96
CA GLY A 351 -15.50 17.02 -10.02
C GLY A 351 -16.48 15.83 -10.25
N ARG A 352 -17.43 15.60 -9.34
CA ARG A 352 -18.52 14.59 -9.47
C ARG A 352 -19.82 15.18 -9.99
N CYS A 353 -19.89 16.49 -10.18
CA CYS A 353 -21.03 17.17 -10.79
C CYS A 353 -20.69 17.49 -12.26
N ALA A 354 -21.59 17.19 -13.18
CA ALA A 354 -21.40 17.38 -14.62
C ALA A 354 -20.01 16.87 -15.11
N ARG A 355 -19.68 15.64 -14.73
CA ARG A 355 -18.34 15.05 -14.99
C ARG A 355 -18.17 14.60 -16.44
N PHE A 356 -19.21 14.03 -17.04
CA PHE A 356 -19.13 13.46 -18.38
C PHE A 356 -19.39 14.51 -19.46
N GLU A 357 -19.19 14.12 -20.71
CA GLU A 357 -19.45 14.99 -21.86
C GLU A 357 -20.94 15.37 -21.93
N ASN A 358 -21.22 16.57 -22.34
CA ASN A 358 -22.58 17.14 -22.52
C ASN A 358 -23.44 17.23 -21.24
N GLU A 359 -22.85 17.10 -20.07
CA GLU A 359 -23.54 17.30 -18.80
C GLU A 359 -23.39 18.74 -18.31
N TYR A 360 -24.44 19.21 -17.62
CA TYR A 360 -24.49 20.48 -16.90
C TYR A 360 -24.93 20.17 -15.47
N GLY A 361 -24.49 20.98 -14.51
CA GLY A 361 -24.84 20.71 -13.13
C GLY A 361 -24.84 21.96 -12.24
N ASP A 362 -25.68 21.88 -11.20
CA ASP A 362 -25.81 22.90 -10.20
C ASP A 362 -25.24 22.42 -8.87
N ILE A 363 -24.36 23.22 -8.27
CA ILE A 363 -23.68 22.90 -7.01
C ILE A 363 -24.16 23.90 -5.94
N PHE A 364 -24.81 23.37 -4.89
CA PHE A 364 -25.22 24.12 -3.72
C PHE A 364 -24.25 23.84 -2.58
N VAL A 365 -23.61 24.90 -2.06
CA VAL A 365 -22.59 24.80 -1.00
C VAL A 365 -23.16 25.39 0.28
N TYR A 366 -23.19 24.60 1.33
CA TYR A 366 -23.75 24.98 2.62
C TYR A 366 -22.66 25.16 3.67
N ASP A 367 -22.83 26.17 4.53
CA ASP A 367 -22.01 26.24 5.73
C ASP A 367 -22.43 25.16 6.75
N VAL A 368 -21.50 24.76 7.59
CA VAL A 368 -21.79 23.89 8.74
C VAL A 368 -22.12 24.80 9.92
N LEU A 369 -23.41 24.95 10.23
CA LEU A 369 -23.86 25.77 11.36
C LEU A 369 -23.43 25.11 12.69
N ASP A 370 -23.33 25.93 13.74
CA ASP A 370 -22.76 25.57 15.04
C ASP A 370 -23.23 24.21 15.61
N LEU A 371 -22.36 23.58 16.37
CA LEU A 371 -22.65 22.37 17.14
C LEU A 371 -23.87 22.65 18.05
N THR A 372 -24.74 21.68 18.16
CA THR A 372 -25.89 21.78 19.09
C THR A 372 -25.40 21.83 20.55
N GLU A 373 -26.16 22.42 21.44
CA GLU A 373 -25.85 22.44 22.89
C GLU A 373 -25.57 21.02 23.44
N LYS A 374 -26.27 19.99 22.95
CA LYS A 374 -26.04 18.59 23.34
C LYS A 374 -24.68 18.08 22.90
N GLU A 375 -24.21 18.45 21.70
CA GLU A 375 -22.89 18.06 21.19
C GLU A 375 -21.80 18.76 21.98
N ILE A 376 -21.99 20.03 22.36
CA ILE A 376 -21.06 20.80 23.20
C ILE A 376 -20.96 20.21 24.61
N ILE A 377 -22.09 19.86 25.24
CA ILE A 377 -22.11 19.26 26.59
C ILE A 377 -21.40 17.91 26.60
N ASN A 378 -21.58 17.09 25.57
CA ASN A 378 -20.88 15.80 25.46
C ASN A 378 -19.35 15.95 25.32
N ILE A 379 -18.86 17.01 24.66
CA ILE A 379 -17.44 17.34 24.52
C ILE A 379 -16.87 17.89 25.84
N GLU A 380 -17.66 18.67 26.62
CA GLU A 380 -17.24 19.33 27.86
C GLU A 380 -17.27 18.42 29.10
N ALA A 381 -18.02 17.33 29.06
CA ALA A 381 -18.11 16.38 30.16
C ALA A 381 -16.77 15.66 30.46
N ASP A 382 -15.80 15.70 29.53
CA ASP A 382 -14.49 15.03 29.67
C ASP A 382 -13.42 15.98 30.26
N LYS A 383 -13.51 16.24 31.57
CA LYS A 383 -12.64 17.17 32.30
C LYS A 383 -11.15 16.81 32.35
N ASN A 384 -10.76 15.63 31.88
CA ASN A 384 -9.37 15.11 31.97
C ASN A 384 -8.64 15.06 30.61
N GLU A 385 -9.19 15.59 29.55
CA GLU A 385 -8.54 15.56 28.23
C GLU A 385 -7.66 16.79 28.00
N ASP A 386 -6.62 16.62 27.15
CA ASP A 386 -5.76 17.70 26.69
C ASP A 386 -6.61 18.80 26.04
N LYS A 387 -6.40 20.07 26.48
CA LYS A 387 -7.12 21.24 25.97
C LYS A 387 -7.06 21.37 24.44
N ASN A 388 -6.02 20.86 23.81
CA ASN A 388 -5.88 20.84 22.35
C ASN A 388 -6.81 19.80 21.69
N GLU A 389 -7.08 18.68 22.34
CA GLU A 389 -8.00 17.65 21.86
C GLU A 389 -9.46 18.11 21.99
N ILE A 390 -9.82 18.71 23.13
CA ILE A 390 -11.16 19.31 23.32
C ILE A 390 -11.43 20.40 22.27
N ARG A 391 -10.43 21.24 21.95
CA ARG A 391 -10.56 22.27 20.92
C ARG A 391 -10.74 21.67 19.51
N LYS A 392 -10.08 20.54 19.21
CA LYS A 392 -10.28 19.83 17.94
C LYS A 392 -11.70 19.23 17.87
N LEU A 393 -12.22 18.68 18.94
CA LEU A 393 -13.56 18.09 18.97
C LEU A 393 -14.69 19.12 18.82
N LYS A 394 -14.45 20.38 19.25
CA LYS A 394 -15.38 21.51 19.05
C LYS A 394 -15.41 22.06 17.63
N ASN A 395 -14.51 21.64 16.75
CA ASN A 395 -14.50 22.06 15.37
C ASN A 395 -15.75 21.56 14.62
N ARG A 396 -16.62 22.48 14.22
CA ARG A 396 -17.86 22.18 13.47
C ARG A 396 -17.62 21.54 12.12
N TYR A 397 -16.48 21.79 11.49
CA TYR A 397 -16.12 21.28 10.17
C TYR A 397 -15.41 19.92 10.18
N LEU A 398 -15.33 19.23 11.33
CA LEU A 398 -14.69 17.90 11.36
C LEU A 398 -15.15 17.02 10.18
N PRO A 399 -14.20 16.31 9.52
CA PRO A 399 -12.79 16.12 9.88
C PRO A 399 -11.81 17.17 9.36
N TYR A 400 -12.28 18.29 8.83
CA TYR A 400 -11.47 19.30 8.17
C TYR A 400 -10.98 20.41 9.11
N ASP A 401 -9.95 21.13 8.67
CA ASP A 401 -9.47 22.34 9.36
C ASP A 401 -10.48 23.48 9.24
N GLU A 402 -10.84 24.08 10.36
CA GLU A 402 -11.87 25.13 10.44
C GLU A 402 -11.51 26.37 9.63
N LYS A 403 -10.25 26.85 9.76
CA LYS A 403 -9.80 28.05 9.05
C LYS A 403 -9.77 27.88 7.54
N LEU A 404 -9.39 26.67 7.08
CA LEU A 404 -9.41 26.36 5.66
C LEU A 404 -10.84 26.30 5.10
N CYS A 405 -11.79 25.75 5.86
CA CYS A 405 -13.20 25.74 5.46
C CYS A 405 -13.78 27.17 5.38
N GLU A 406 -13.53 27.99 6.39
CA GLU A 406 -13.98 29.39 6.42
C GLU A 406 -13.37 30.21 5.27
N LYS A 407 -12.06 30.07 5.02
CA LYS A 407 -11.38 30.72 3.91
C LYS A 407 -11.91 30.23 2.57
N SER A 408 -12.17 28.92 2.44
CA SER A 408 -12.75 28.31 1.23
C SER A 408 -14.15 28.85 0.96
N LEU A 409 -15.00 28.97 1.98
CA LEU A 409 -16.36 29.52 1.85
C LEU A 409 -16.31 30.99 1.41
N THR A 410 -15.46 31.80 2.04
CA THR A 410 -15.26 33.21 1.74
C THR A 410 -14.80 33.44 0.29
N GLU A 411 -13.79 32.67 -0.15
CA GLU A 411 -13.28 32.81 -1.50
C GLU A 411 -14.27 32.29 -2.54
N LEU A 412 -14.93 31.18 -2.27
CA LEU A 412 -15.89 30.55 -3.18
C LEU A 412 -17.14 31.45 -3.39
N SER A 413 -17.57 32.20 -2.37
CA SER A 413 -18.71 33.14 -2.47
C SER A 413 -18.55 34.27 -3.48
N LYS A 414 -17.33 34.52 -3.98
CA LYS A 414 -17.03 35.48 -5.01
C LYS A 414 -17.39 35.02 -6.43
N TYR A 415 -17.65 33.71 -6.60
CA TYR A 415 -17.90 33.11 -7.89
C TYR A 415 -19.27 32.43 -7.93
N ASN A 416 -19.92 32.49 -9.08
CA ASN A 416 -21.19 31.82 -9.37
C ASN A 416 -21.08 30.67 -10.36
N SER A 417 -19.85 30.37 -10.79
CA SER A 417 -19.51 29.27 -11.68
C SER A 417 -18.14 28.71 -11.37
N LEU A 418 -17.86 27.51 -11.84
CA LEU A 418 -16.59 26.83 -11.64
C LEU A 418 -16.02 26.36 -12.97
N ASP A 419 -14.83 26.86 -13.31
CA ASP A 419 -13.99 26.40 -14.40
C ASP A 419 -12.56 26.09 -13.91
N GLU A 420 -11.65 25.74 -14.81
CA GLU A 420 -10.28 25.41 -14.44
C GLU A 420 -9.46 26.62 -13.96
N ASN A 421 -9.68 27.79 -14.56
CA ASN A 421 -8.96 29.00 -14.16
C ASN A 421 -9.35 29.43 -12.76
N ILE A 422 -10.66 29.46 -12.50
CA ILE A 422 -11.21 29.77 -11.16
C ILE A 422 -10.73 28.71 -10.16
N SER A 423 -10.72 27.44 -10.52
CA SER A 423 -10.25 26.36 -9.65
C SER A 423 -8.78 26.52 -9.25
N ASN A 424 -7.91 26.85 -10.21
CA ASN A 424 -6.49 27.10 -9.95
C ASN A 424 -6.27 28.34 -9.09
N GLU A 425 -7.02 29.42 -9.34
CA GLU A 425 -6.97 30.64 -8.55
C GLU A 425 -7.39 30.39 -7.10
N LEU A 426 -8.49 29.65 -6.90
CA LEU A 426 -8.99 29.27 -5.58
C LEU A 426 -7.96 28.42 -4.81
N VAL A 427 -7.34 27.44 -5.46
CA VAL A 427 -6.28 26.60 -4.84
C VAL A 427 -5.12 27.47 -4.36
N ASN A 428 -4.57 28.31 -5.25
CA ASN A 428 -3.43 29.16 -4.91
C ASN A 428 -3.79 30.20 -3.83
N THR A 429 -5.01 30.74 -3.85
CA THR A 429 -5.43 31.74 -2.86
C THR A 429 -5.68 31.13 -1.50
N VAL A 430 -6.38 29.98 -1.43
CA VAL A 430 -6.80 29.38 -0.16
C VAL A 430 -5.68 28.60 0.49
N LEU A 431 -4.93 27.78 -0.27
CA LEU A 431 -4.01 26.80 0.29
C LEU A 431 -2.57 27.30 0.45
N ARG A 432 -2.16 28.37 -0.22
CA ARG A 432 -0.76 28.86 -0.23
C ARG A 432 -0.11 28.94 1.15
N ASP A 433 -0.77 29.61 2.10
CA ASP A 433 -0.20 29.79 3.45
C ASP A 433 -0.07 28.47 4.22
N GLU A 434 -1.05 27.58 4.02
CA GLU A 434 -1.05 26.28 4.70
C GLU A 434 -0.04 25.33 4.06
N GLU A 435 0.09 25.32 2.74
CA GLU A 435 1.10 24.53 2.06
C GLU A 435 2.51 25.02 2.33
N ASN A 436 2.74 26.30 2.48
CA ASN A 436 4.04 26.84 2.92
C ASN A 436 4.41 26.34 4.33
N LYS A 437 3.44 26.22 5.25
CA LYS A 437 3.67 25.58 6.55
C LYS A 437 3.94 24.07 6.40
N LYS A 438 3.26 23.39 5.48
CA LYS A 438 3.50 21.98 5.19
C LYS A 438 4.90 21.74 4.62
N ILE A 439 5.37 22.62 3.73
CA ILE A 439 6.76 22.63 3.24
C ILE A 439 7.72 22.74 4.43
N GLY A 440 7.51 23.71 5.33
CA GLY A 440 8.32 23.86 6.54
C GLY A 440 8.34 22.58 7.41
N ASN A 441 7.22 21.89 7.54
CA ASN A 441 7.14 20.63 8.28
C ASN A 441 7.92 19.48 7.60
N VAL A 442 7.84 19.37 6.28
CA VAL A 442 8.60 18.35 5.53
C VAL A 442 10.10 18.59 5.68
N VAL A 443 10.55 19.84 5.55
CA VAL A 443 11.96 20.22 5.70
C VAL A 443 12.42 20.00 7.14
N ALA A 444 11.65 20.44 8.14
CA ALA A 444 11.99 20.28 9.56
C ALA A 444 12.13 18.82 9.97
N ASN A 445 11.35 17.92 9.37
CA ASN A 445 11.45 16.48 9.61
C ASN A 445 12.49 15.79 8.71
N LEU A 446 13.31 16.53 7.96
CA LEU A 446 14.33 16.00 7.06
C LEU A 446 13.81 14.84 6.18
N PHE A 447 12.60 15.00 5.64
CA PHE A 447 11.93 13.97 4.82
C PHE A 447 11.77 12.62 5.54
N ASN A 448 11.61 12.60 6.84
CA ASN A 448 11.56 11.41 7.68
C ASN A 448 12.77 10.45 7.52
N MET A 449 13.95 10.96 7.13
CA MET A 449 15.12 10.14 6.83
C MET A 449 15.54 9.25 8.01
N ASP A 450 15.52 9.79 9.23
CA ASP A 450 15.89 9.02 10.42
C ASP A 450 14.88 7.90 10.72
N LYS A 451 13.58 8.15 10.50
CA LYS A 451 12.54 7.14 10.68
C LYS A 451 12.65 6.03 9.61
N ILE A 452 13.02 6.39 8.37
CA ILE A 452 13.30 5.42 7.29
C ILE A 452 14.45 4.49 7.71
N ARG A 453 15.59 5.05 8.15
CA ARG A 453 16.76 4.26 8.57
C ARG A 453 16.44 3.36 9.77
N GLN A 454 15.70 3.89 10.75
CA GLN A 454 15.26 3.11 11.90
C GLN A 454 14.34 1.96 11.48
N SER A 455 13.42 2.19 10.53
CA SER A 455 12.51 1.15 10.01
C SER A 455 13.29 0.03 9.30
N TRP A 456 14.32 0.34 8.53
CA TRP A 456 15.17 -0.66 7.90
C TRP A 456 15.97 -1.51 8.89
N ASN A 457 16.31 -0.91 10.03
CA ASN A 457 17.06 -1.60 11.07
C ASN A 457 16.19 -2.54 11.92
N ASP A 458 15.01 -2.08 12.36
CA ASP A 458 14.17 -2.85 13.30
C ASP A 458 13.00 -3.58 12.62
N CYS A 459 12.66 -3.25 11.38
CA CYS A 459 11.58 -3.86 10.59
C CYS A 459 10.23 -3.95 11.33
N ASN A 460 9.94 -3.00 12.19
CA ASN A 460 8.83 -3.05 13.12
C ASN A 460 7.55 -2.41 12.56
N LYS A 461 6.45 -3.18 12.49
CA LYS A 461 5.13 -2.69 12.00
C LYS A 461 4.55 -1.54 12.84
N SER A 462 4.96 -1.37 14.10
CA SER A 462 4.49 -0.25 14.94
C SER A 462 4.87 1.13 14.37
N ARG A 463 5.93 1.20 13.54
CA ARG A 463 6.36 2.42 12.86
C ARG A 463 5.40 2.93 11.78
N TYR A 464 4.41 2.13 11.40
CA TYR A 464 3.39 2.53 10.44
C TYR A 464 2.73 3.86 10.81
N ARG A 465 2.39 4.04 12.09
CA ARG A 465 1.73 5.27 12.59
C ARG A 465 2.61 6.50 12.55
N GLU A 466 3.92 6.31 12.65
CA GLU A 466 4.89 7.41 12.69
C GLU A 466 5.37 7.81 11.29
N THR A 467 5.17 6.96 10.28
CA THR A 467 5.78 7.13 8.96
C THR A 467 4.78 7.19 7.82
N ILE A 468 3.63 6.53 7.93
CA ILE A 468 2.68 6.39 6.83
C ILE A 468 1.36 7.06 7.13
N ARG A 469 0.69 6.63 8.20
CA ARG A 469 -0.64 7.13 8.52
C ARG A 469 -0.93 7.01 10.02
N ASP A 470 -1.32 8.12 10.62
CA ASP A 470 -1.87 8.10 11.98
C ASP A 470 -3.31 7.58 11.92
N ILE A 471 -3.48 6.27 12.14
CA ILE A 471 -4.79 5.64 12.12
C ILE A 471 -5.51 5.98 13.42
N GLN A 472 -6.49 6.85 13.33
CA GLN A 472 -7.39 7.20 14.42
C GLN A 472 -8.76 6.49 14.28
N SER A 473 -8.81 5.36 13.60
CA SER A 473 -9.99 4.49 13.54
C SER A 473 -9.78 3.23 14.37
N ILE A 474 -10.91 2.70 14.84
CA ILE A 474 -11.02 1.40 15.51
C ILE A 474 -11.90 0.53 14.64
N GLU A 475 -11.48 -0.70 14.41
CA GLU A 475 -12.29 -1.71 13.74
C GLU A 475 -13.18 -2.40 14.76
N ILE A 476 -14.49 -2.39 14.52
CA ILE A 476 -15.50 -2.93 15.43
C ILE A 476 -16.05 -4.23 14.88
N VAL A 477 -16.11 -5.27 15.71
CA VAL A 477 -16.82 -6.53 15.47
C VAL A 477 -18.01 -6.60 16.39
N LEU A 478 -19.20 -6.79 15.82
CA LEU A 478 -20.47 -6.96 16.55
C LEU A 478 -20.68 -8.45 16.84
N ILE A 479 -20.76 -8.82 18.11
CA ILE A 479 -21.05 -10.21 18.52
C ILE A 479 -21.98 -10.22 19.74
N ASP A 480 -22.58 -11.35 20.00
CA ASP A 480 -23.28 -11.63 21.24
C ASP A 480 -22.25 -11.95 22.32
N LEU A 481 -21.88 -10.96 23.14
CA LEU A 481 -20.89 -11.13 24.21
C LEU A 481 -21.45 -11.93 25.37
N GLU A 482 -22.74 -11.89 25.63
CA GLU A 482 -23.36 -12.63 26.74
C GLU A 482 -23.17 -14.16 26.59
N ASN A 483 -23.26 -14.68 25.37
CA ASN A 483 -23.13 -16.10 25.07
C ASN A 483 -21.72 -16.53 24.63
N ASN A 484 -20.74 -15.61 24.56
CA ASN A 484 -19.40 -15.88 24.02
C ASN A 484 -18.25 -15.57 24.99
N HIS A 485 -18.47 -15.60 26.30
CA HIS A 485 -17.48 -15.23 27.33
C HIS A 485 -16.16 -16.02 27.28
N ASP A 486 -16.20 -17.32 26.99
CA ASP A 486 -15.05 -18.23 26.98
C ASP A 486 -14.77 -18.85 25.59
N THR A 487 -15.37 -18.28 24.55
CA THR A 487 -15.26 -18.86 23.21
C THR A 487 -13.96 -18.45 22.54
N LYS A 488 -13.29 -19.37 21.89
CA LYS A 488 -12.18 -19.06 20.98
C LYS A 488 -12.67 -18.20 19.83
N VAL A 489 -12.01 -17.04 19.61
CA VAL A 489 -12.31 -16.14 18.51
C VAL A 489 -11.11 -16.04 17.56
N PHE A 490 -11.41 -15.80 16.31
CA PHE A 490 -10.41 -15.51 15.28
C PHE A 490 -10.73 -14.12 14.70
N PRO A 491 -10.13 -13.04 15.20
CA PRO A 491 -10.51 -11.67 14.86
C PRO A 491 -10.57 -11.40 13.35
N TRP A 492 -9.66 -11.99 12.58
CA TRP A 492 -9.58 -11.83 11.13
C TRP A 492 -10.70 -12.50 10.34
N LYS A 493 -11.48 -13.41 10.97
CA LYS A 493 -12.62 -14.09 10.31
C LYS A 493 -13.87 -13.22 10.22
N TYR A 494 -13.97 -12.17 11.01
CA TYR A 494 -15.14 -11.30 11.03
C TYR A 494 -15.00 -10.13 10.08
N GLU A 495 -16.09 -9.72 9.44
CA GLU A 495 -16.17 -8.39 8.84
C GLU A 495 -16.23 -7.33 9.95
N THR A 496 -15.54 -6.23 9.73
CA THR A 496 -15.44 -5.13 10.68
C THR A 496 -16.11 -3.88 10.15
N VAL A 497 -16.48 -3.00 11.06
CA VAL A 497 -16.89 -1.63 10.74
C VAL A 497 -15.87 -0.66 11.29
N SER A 498 -15.35 0.22 10.43
CA SER A 498 -14.35 1.22 10.82
C SER A 498 -15.03 2.46 11.39
N VAL A 499 -14.66 2.84 12.62
CA VAL A 499 -15.20 4.02 13.32
C VAL A 499 -14.05 4.89 13.81
N TYR A 500 -14.22 6.21 13.71
CA TYR A 500 -13.28 7.16 14.27
C TYR A 500 -13.16 6.98 15.79
N LYS A 501 -11.95 6.85 16.31
CA LYS A 501 -11.67 6.47 17.70
C LYS A 501 -12.42 7.33 18.72
N TRP A 502 -12.39 8.63 18.56
CA TRP A 502 -13.01 9.55 19.51
C TRP A 502 -14.54 9.53 19.43
N SER A 503 -15.12 9.32 18.25
CA SER A 503 -16.56 9.03 18.13
C SER A 503 -16.93 7.76 18.85
N PHE A 504 -16.12 6.70 18.70
CA PHE A 504 -16.35 5.43 19.40
C PHE A 504 -16.26 5.57 20.93
N ILE A 505 -15.26 6.28 21.45
CA ILE A 505 -15.15 6.56 22.88
C ILE A 505 -16.38 7.33 23.39
N GLY A 506 -16.85 8.34 22.62
CA GLY A 506 -18.08 9.06 22.96
C GLY A 506 -19.30 8.17 22.98
N TRP A 507 -19.39 7.20 22.06
CA TRP A 507 -20.45 6.19 22.06
C TRP A 507 -20.33 5.29 23.30
N ALA A 508 -19.13 4.78 23.57
CA ALA A 508 -18.90 3.86 24.68
C ALA A 508 -19.30 4.48 26.03
N LYS A 509 -19.01 5.76 26.27
CA LYS A 509 -19.47 6.47 27.47
C LYS A 509 -20.99 6.53 27.57
N ARG A 510 -21.67 6.91 26.48
CA ARG A 510 -23.15 6.96 26.45
C ARG A 510 -23.78 5.59 26.63
N ILE A 511 -23.19 4.54 26.09
CA ILE A 511 -23.65 3.16 26.28
C ILE A 511 -23.47 2.76 27.74
N GLU A 512 -22.33 3.06 28.36
CA GLU A 512 -22.04 2.74 29.75
C GLU A 512 -23.05 3.44 30.71
N GLU A 513 -23.44 4.68 30.43
CA GLU A 513 -24.44 5.44 31.17
C GLU A 513 -25.87 4.92 30.99
N ASN A 514 -26.14 4.23 29.87
CA ASN A 514 -27.47 3.75 29.50
C ASN A 514 -27.51 2.23 29.27
N LYS A 515 -26.75 1.46 30.08
CA LYS A 515 -26.73 0.00 30.02
C LYS A 515 -28.12 -0.60 30.14
N ILE A 516 -28.39 -1.65 29.40
CA ILE A 516 -29.62 -2.45 29.49
C ILE A 516 -29.62 -3.18 30.83
N ASP A 517 -28.48 -3.81 31.16
CA ASP A 517 -28.22 -4.39 32.49
C ASP A 517 -26.89 -3.80 33.04
N PRO A 518 -26.80 -3.39 34.32
CA PRO A 518 -25.59 -2.89 34.96
C PRO A 518 -24.41 -3.84 34.88
N GLU A 519 -24.63 -5.15 34.82
CA GLU A 519 -23.59 -6.19 34.73
C GLU A 519 -23.16 -6.52 33.30
N ASP A 520 -23.77 -5.91 32.28
CA ASP A 520 -23.46 -6.18 30.88
C ASP A 520 -21.97 -6.00 30.56
N TRP A 521 -21.44 -7.00 29.87
CA TRP A 521 -20.11 -6.97 29.30
C TRP A 521 -20.19 -6.46 27.86
N ILE A 522 -19.83 -5.21 27.64
CA ILE A 522 -20.10 -4.52 26.35
C ILE A 522 -18.89 -4.49 25.44
N PHE A 523 -17.67 -4.36 25.99
CA PHE A 523 -16.43 -4.17 25.22
C PHE A 523 -15.39 -5.22 25.55
N SER A 524 -14.73 -5.76 24.49
CA SER A 524 -13.72 -6.79 24.62
C SER A 524 -12.59 -6.60 23.62
N LYS A 525 -11.41 -7.06 24.01
CA LYS A 525 -10.29 -7.29 23.08
C LYS A 525 -10.01 -8.78 22.94
N ALA A 526 -9.42 -9.19 21.83
CA ALA A 526 -8.91 -10.53 21.66
C ALA A 526 -7.47 -10.58 22.17
N GLU A 527 -7.17 -11.50 23.09
CA GLU A 527 -5.82 -11.80 23.58
C GLU A 527 -5.43 -13.22 23.23
N GLN A 528 -4.18 -13.41 22.80
CA GLN A 528 -3.63 -14.73 22.52
C GLN A 528 -3.51 -15.50 23.82
N GLY A 529 -3.93 -16.76 23.84
CA GLY A 529 -3.84 -17.63 25.02
C GLY A 529 -2.38 -17.89 25.41
N ASN A 530 -2.05 -17.78 26.69
CA ASN A 530 -0.73 -18.12 27.21
C ASN A 530 -0.53 -19.64 27.20
N GLU A 531 0.66 -20.11 26.84
CA GLU A 531 1.06 -21.53 26.71
C GLU A 531 0.94 -22.36 28.02
N SER A 532 0.65 -21.72 29.16
CA SER A 532 0.70 -22.38 30.48
C SER A 532 -0.61 -23.00 30.98
N GLN A 533 -1.70 -22.89 30.23
CA GLN A 533 -3.02 -23.34 30.71
C GLN A 533 -3.66 -24.53 29.98
N PHE A 534 -3.07 -25.04 28.91
CA PHE A 534 -3.67 -26.16 28.19
C PHE A 534 -2.65 -27.22 27.76
N ASP A 535 -2.98 -28.47 28.10
CA ASP A 535 -2.25 -29.68 27.74
C ASP A 535 -2.17 -29.90 26.20
N ASP A 536 -0.99 -30.32 25.79
CA ASP A 536 -0.59 -31.21 24.67
C ASP A 536 -1.26 -31.15 23.27
N ASP A 537 -1.98 -30.15 22.84
CA ASP A 537 -2.43 -30.04 21.45
C ASP A 537 -1.73 -28.89 20.70
N TRP A 538 -0.64 -29.22 20.01
CA TRP A 538 0.23 -28.35 19.20
C TRP A 538 -0.48 -27.66 18.01
N LYS A 539 -1.79 -27.80 17.87
CA LYS A 539 -2.55 -27.29 16.71
C LYS A 539 -3.05 -25.86 16.84
N ASP A 540 -2.96 -25.19 17.98
CA ASP A 540 -3.70 -23.96 18.25
C ASP A 540 -2.86 -22.75 18.74
N LYS A 541 -1.67 -22.54 18.14
CA LYS A 541 -0.88 -21.31 18.39
C LYS A 541 -1.60 -20.00 17.99
N ASP A 542 -2.72 -20.09 17.29
CA ASP A 542 -3.48 -18.96 16.77
C ASP A 542 -4.84 -18.76 17.48
N SER A 543 -5.04 -19.32 18.67
CA SER A 543 -6.30 -19.13 19.40
C SER A 543 -6.26 -17.87 20.23
N TYR A 544 -7.31 -17.05 20.09
CA TYR A 544 -7.53 -15.83 20.85
C TYR A 544 -8.76 -16.00 21.73
N PHE A 545 -8.72 -15.37 22.90
CA PHE A 545 -9.83 -15.34 23.84
C PHE A 545 -10.25 -13.90 24.10
N LEU A 546 -11.54 -13.69 24.34
CA LEU A 546 -12.06 -12.38 24.64
C LEU A 546 -11.72 -11.96 26.07
N ARG A 547 -11.26 -10.73 26.25
CA ARG A 547 -10.98 -10.10 27.52
C ARG A 547 -11.77 -8.80 27.64
N LYS A 548 -12.47 -8.64 28.77
CA LYS A 548 -13.26 -7.46 29.08
C LYS A 548 -12.40 -6.19 29.03
N LEU A 549 -12.92 -5.15 28.40
CA LEU A 549 -12.34 -3.82 28.38
C LEU A 549 -13.25 -2.85 29.13
N ALA A 550 -12.66 -2.03 29.99
CA ALA A 550 -13.34 -0.87 30.55
C ALA A 550 -13.33 0.28 29.53
N VAL A 551 -14.27 1.23 29.67
CA VAL A 551 -14.36 2.39 28.77
C VAL A 551 -13.09 3.24 28.80
N GLU A 552 -12.44 3.32 29.96
CA GLU A 552 -11.17 4.03 30.15
C GLU A 552 -10.03 3.42 29.33
N ASP A 553 -10.04 2.09 29.18
CA ASP A 553 -9.01 1.36 28.42
C ASP A 553 -9.12 1.61 26.90
N LEU A 554 -10.27 2.05 26.40
CA LEU A 554 -10.49 2.33 24.98
C LEU A 554 -9.64 3.51 24.46
N LYS A 555 -9.03 4.30 25.36
CA LYS A 555 -8.03 5.32 25.00
C LYS A 555 -6.73 4.71 24.47
N ASN A 556 -6.43 3.47 24.86
CA ASN A 556 -5.29 2.72 24.35
C ASN A 556 -5.52 2.36 22.86
N HIS A 557 -4.47 1.90 22.21
CA HIS A 557 -4.58 1.51 20.81
C HIS A 557 -4.95 0.04 20.70
N PHE A 558 -6.15 -0.22 20.16
CA PHE A 558 -6.60 -1.55 19.77
C PHE A 558 -6.86 -1.55 18.25
N GLU A 559 -6.45 -2.61 17.58
CA GLU A 559 -6.74 -2.76 16.14
C GLU A 559 -8.20 -3.16 15.94
N ILE A 560 -8.68 -4.14 16.73
CA ILE A 560 -10.04 -4.66 16.67
C ILE A 560 -10.62 -4.67 18.07
N ILE A 561 -11.85 -4.17 18.22
CA ILE A 561 -12.66 -4.25 19.43
C ILE A 561 -13.92 -5.04 19.14
N PHE A 562 -14.19 -6.03 19.98
CA PHE A 562 -15.45 -6.77 19.97
C PHE A 562 -16.46 -6.05 20.85
N VAL A 563 -17.67 -5.84 20.35
CA VAL A 563 -18.72 -5.13 21.07
C VAL A 563 -20.02 -5.93 21.08
N ASP A 564 -20.79 -5.78 22.14
CA ASP A 564 -22.10 -6.43 22.27
C ASP A 564 -23.08 -5.84 21.26
N ASN A 565 -23.59 -6.69 20.40
CA ASN A 565 -24.47 -6.30 19.29
C ASN A 565 -25.81 -5.68 19.75
N ARG A 566 -26.26 -5.93 20.98
CA ARG A 566 -27.50 -5.38 21.56
C ARG A 566 -27.51 -3.85 21.68
N TYR A 567 -26.34 -3.22 21.65
CA TYR A 567 -26.18 -1.76 21.78
C TYR A 567 -26.04 -1.04 20.44
N PHE A 568 -26.13 -1.76 19.32
CA PHE A 568 -25.91 -1.22 17.99
C PHE A 568 -26.99 -1.67 17.02
N ASP A 569 -27.44 -0.73 16.19
CA ASP A 569 -28.28 -0.98 15.03
C ASP A 569 -27.45 -1.01 13.75
N TYR A 570 -27.87 -1.86 12.82
CA TYR A 570 -27.33 -1.88 11.48
C TYR A 570 -28.45 -1.87 10.44
N THR A 571 -28.54 -0.79 9.69
CA THR A 571 -29.62 -0.56 8.72
C THR A 571 -29.05 -0.26 7.33
N LYS A 572 -29.90 0.11 6.38
CA LYS A 572 -29.46 0.64 5.09
C LYS A 572 -28.63 1.92 5.22
N ALA A 573 -28.71 2.60 6.35
CA ALA A 573 -27.86 3.75 6.69
C ALA A 573 -26.54 3.34 7.38
N GLY A 574 -26.18 2.06 7.44
CA GLY A 574 -24.98 1.53 8.09
C GLY A 574 -25.11 1.42 9.61
N LEU A 575 -23.97 1.29 10.30
CA LEU A 575 -23.88 1.13 11.76
C LEU A 575 -24.26 2.41 12.50
N MET A 576 -25.16 2.28 13.44
CA MET A 576 -25.66 3.33 14.36
C MET A 576 -25.61 2.85 15.81
N VAL A 577 -25.60 3.81 16.75
CA VAL A 577 -25.61 3.51 18.20
C VAL A 577 -27.01 3.71 18.75
N PHE A 578 -27.38 2.82 19.66
CA PHE A 578 -28.72 2.68 20.27
C PHE A 578 -29.79 2.14 19.33
N PRO A 579 -30.29 0.95 19.65
CA PRO A 579 -31.13 0.14 18.81
C PRO A 579 -32.55 0.67 18.65
N ASN A 580 -33.04 0.45 17.42
CA ASN A 580 -34.43 0.43 17.10
C ASN A 580 -34.84 -1.00 16.63
N ASP A 581 -34.35 -2.02 17.33
CA ASP A 581 -34.65 -3.45 17.08
C ASP A 581 -33.94 -4.11 15.87
N ASN A 582 -32.89 -3.53 15.34
CA ASN A 582 -32.12 -4.07 14.18
C ASN A 582 -30.69 -4.47 14.52
N SER A 583 -30.48 -5.08 15.70
CA SER A 583 -29.15 -5.57 16.07
C SER A 583 -28.74 -6.77 15.21
N ILE A 584 -27.50 -6.81 14.74
CA ILE A 584 -26.94 -7.92 13.95
C ILE A 584 -25.57 -8.34 14.48
N ILE A 585 -25.17 -9.55 14.13
CA ILE A 585 -23.81 -10.06 14.36
C ILE A 585 -22.96 -9.80 13.12
N SER A 586 -21.71 -9.44 13.31
CA SER A 586 -20.76 -9.25 12.20
C SER A 586 -20.68 -10.49 11.31
N PRO A 587 -20.78 -10.33 9.98
CA PRO A 587 -20.65 -11.43 9.06
C PRO A 587 -19.27 -12.09 9.18
N ILE A 588 -19.21 -13.39 8.94
CA ILE A 588 -17.96 -14.12 8.82
C ILE A 588 -17.48 -14.00 7.37
N LYS A 589 -16.22 -13.57 7.18
CA LYS A 589 -15.59 -13.53 5.87
C LYS A 589 -15.56 -14.92 5.25
N GLU A 590 -15.93 -15.03 3.99
CA GLU A 590 -15.72 -16.28 3.24
C GLU A 590 -14.24 -16.64 3.28
N GLU A 591 -13.91 -17.81 3.83
CA GLU A 591 -12.54 -18.29 3.81
C GLU A 591 -12.12 -18.51 2.36
N THR A 592 -11.29 -17.64 1.81
CA THR A 592 -10.40 -18.08 0.74
C THR A 592 -9.50 -19.11 1.39
N LYS A 593 -9.71 -20.41 1.07
CA LYS A 593 -8.84 -21.50 1.52
C LYS A 593 -7.41 -21.13 1.12
N LYS A 594 -6.67 -20.54 2.03
CA LYS A 594 -5.22 -20.61 1.98
C LYS A 594 -4.93 -22.05 2.37
N ASP A 595 -4.67 -22.89 1.38
CA ASP A 595 -4.10 -24.21 1.62
C ASP A 595 -2.87 -23.95 2.50
N LYS A 596 -2.86 -24.54 3.70
CA LYS A 596 -1.66 -24.54 4.52
C LYS A 596 -0.61 -25.19 3.64
N LEU A 597 0.36 -24.43 3.17
CA LEU A 597 1.50 -24.97 2.45
C LEU A 597 2.18 -25.95 3.40
N VAL A 598 1.90 -27.23 3.18
CA VAL A 598 2.64 -28.31 3.80
C VAL A 598 4.01 -28.26 3.13
N VAL A 599 5.00 -27.79 3.86
CA VAL A 599 6.37 -27.70 3.33
C VAL A 599 6.94 -29.11 3.28
N THR A 600 6.98 -29.69 2.09
CA THR A 600 7.73 -30.89 1.79
C THR A 600 9.01 -30.49 1.08
N TYR A 601 10.15 -30.78 1.69
CA TYR A 601 11.44 -30.60 1.02
C TYR A 601 11.77 -31.86 0.22
N LYS A 602 12.30 -31.68 -0.99
CA LYS A 602 13.01 -32.76 -1.70
C LYS A 602 14.48 -32.69 -1.36
N LYS A 603 15.09 -33.85 -1.21
CA LYS A 603 16.54 -33.98 -1.01
C LYS A 603 17.30 -33.35 -2.16
N ASP A 604 18.22 -32.45 -1.84
CA ASP A 604 19.23 -31.93 -2.77
C ASP A 604 20.60 -31.84 -2.11
N THR A 605 21.62 -31.82 -2.95
CA THR A 605 22.99 -31.57 -2.49
C THR A 605 23.28 -30.07 -2.50
N PHE A 606 24.26 -29.62 -1.76
CA PHE A 606 24.72 -28.26 -1.73
C PHE A 606 25.03 -27.71 -3.14
N TYR A 607 25.69 -28.52 -3.97
CA TYR A 607 26.02 -28.17 -5.35
C TYR A 607 24.74 -27.98 -6.19
N GLN A 608 23.84 -28.93 -6.12
CA GLN A 608 22.56 -28.92 -6.87
C GLN A 608 21.73 -27.71 -6.47
N HIS A 609 21.61 -27.43 -5.17
CA HIS A 609 20.88 -26.30 -4.66
C HIS A 609 21.43 -24.96 -5.20
N ASN A 610 22.72 -24.73 -5.02
CA ASN A 610 23.35 -23.49 -5.51
C ASN A 610 23.26 -23.35 -7.04
N LYS A 611 23.40 -24.43 -7.80
CA LYS A 611 23.24 -24.43 -9.25
C LYS A 611 21.79 -24.06 -9.63
N ALA A 612 20.79 -24.60 -8.96
CA ALA A 612 19.40 -24.23 -9.19
C ALA A 612 19.13 -22.74 -8.90
N LEU A 613 19.70 -22.18 -7.82
CA LEU A 613 19.59 -20.74 -7.54
C LEU A 613 20.25 -19.87 -8.61
N LEU A 614 21.45 -20.22 -9.03
CA LEU A 614 22.19 -19.49 -10.08
C LEU A 614 21.43 -19.53 -11.41
N ASN A 615 20.89 -20.68 -11.79
CA ASN A 615 20.06 -20.82 -12.98
C ASN A 615 18.76 -20.04 -12.83
N CYS A 616 18.12 -20.03 -11.66
CA CYS A 616 16.96 -19.19 -11.38
C CYS A 616 17.30 -17.70 -11.57
N PHE A 617 18.44 -17.25 -11.07
CA PHE A 617 18.92 -15.88 -11.28
C PHE A 617 19.09 -15.56 -12.78
N GLU A 618 19.78 -16.40 -13.53
CA GLU A 618 20.02 -16.20 -14.97
C GLU A 618 18.70 -16.16 -15.78
N MET A 619 17.73 -17.02 -15.44
CA MET A 619 16.49 -17.17 -16.18
C MET A 619 15.44 -16.12 -15.83
N GLU A 620 15.26 -15.81 -14.53
CA GLU A 620 14.14 -15.01 -14.06
C GLU A 620 14.51 -13.55 -13.76
N PHE A 621 15.77 -13.31 -13.38
CA PHE A 621 16.17 -11.99 -12.85
C PHE A 621 17.10 -11.22 -13.77
N LYS A 622 18.09 -11.83 -14.32
CA LYS A 622 19.21 -11.15 -15.02
C LYS A 622 18.75 -10.13 -16.08
N LEU A 623 17.84 -10.54 -16.96
CA LEU A 623 17.34 -9.65 -18.01
C LEU A 623 16.57 -8.45 -17.45
N ASN A 624 15.72 -8.70 -16.45
CA ASN A 624 14.89 -7.69 -15.81
C ASN A 624 15.70 -6.71 -14.95
N LEU A 625 16.91 -7.09 -14.54
CA LEU A 625 17.78 -6.28 -13.71
C LEU A 625 18.79 -5.43 -14.51
N LYS A 626 18.88 -5.58 -15.84
CA LYS A 626 19.86 -4.85 -16.65
C LYS A 626 19.84 -3.34 -16.44
N PHE A 627 18.62 -2.75 -16.39
CA PHE A 627 18.47 -1.33 -16.12
C PHE A 627 19.12 -0.93 -14.78
N VAL A 628 18.71 -1.58 -13.69
CA VAL A 628 19.19 -1.21 -12.36
C VAL A 628 20.67 -1.49 -12.17
N LEU A 629 21.21 -2.58 -12.75
CA LEU A 629 22.63 -2.91 -12.67
C LEU A 629 23.49 -1.82 -13.33
N ASN A 630 23.05 -1.28 -14.47
CA ASN A 630 23.74 -0.16 -15.12
C ASN A 630 23.68 1.13 -14.27
N GLU A 631 22.53 1.43 -13.65
CA GLU A 631 22.41 2.61 -12.78
C GLU A 631 23.20 2.45 -11.47
N LEU A 632 23.37 1.23 -10.95
CA LEU A 632 24.12 0.96 -9.72
C LEU A 632 25.60 1.30 -9.84
N GLU A 633 26.24 1.11 -11.00
CA GLU A 633 27.63 1.49 -11.22
C GLU A 633 27.83 3.00 -11.00
N SER A 634 26.96 3.80 -11.61
CA SER A 634 26.98 5.27 -11.44
C SER A 634 26.60 5.71 -10.02
N TYR A 635 25.62 5.03 -9.43
CA TYR A 635 25.13 5.34 -8.08
C TYR A 635 26.16 5.06 -6.99
N TRP A 636 26.90 3.94 -7.12
CA TRP A 636 27.94 3.57 -6.16
C TRP A 636 29.15 4.48 -6.23
N GLY A 637 29.53 4.88 -7.45
CA GLY A 637 30.69 5.77 -7.71
C GLY A 637 32.05 5.07 -7.83
N GLU A 638 32.08 3.74 -7.84
CA GLU A 638 33.23 2.89 -8.07
C GLU A 638 32.87 1.81 -9.10
N ALA A 639 33.85 1.32 -9.85
CA ALA A 639 33.66 0.23 -10.80
C ALA A 639 33.43 -1.11 -10.04
N VAL A 640 32.21 -1.52 -9.88
CA VAL A 640 31.84 -2.76 -9.20
C VAL A 640 30.94 -3.60 -10.11
N ASP A 641 31.35 -4.85 -10.38
CA ASP A 641 30.55 -5.82 -11.11
C ASP A 641 29.46 -6.40 -10.19
N TRP A 642 28.32 -5.72 -10.10
CA TRP A 642 27.22 -6.11 -9.25
C TRP A 642 26.57 -7.44 -9.65
N GLU A 643 26.56 -7.80 -10.94
CA GLU A 643 26.07 -9.11 -11.40
C GLU A 643 26.94 -10.23 -10.82
N LYS A 644 28.24 -10.08 -10.88
CA LYS A 644 29.20 -11.02 -10.31
C LYS A 644 29.07 -11.14 -8.79
N LEU A 645 28.89 -10.01 -8.10
CA LEU A 645 28.68 -10.01 -6.64
C LEU A 645 27.36 -10.68 -6.21
N ILE A 646 26.29 -10.52 -6.99
CA ILE A 646 25.02 -11.26 -6.74
C ILE A 646 25.25 -12.77 -6.88
N LYS A 647 25.94 -13.23 -7.93
CA LYS A 647 26.28 -14.65 -8.10
C LYS A 647 27.15 -15.17 -6.96
N LEU A 648 28.12 -14.39 -6.53
CA LEU A 648 28.95 -14.71 -5.36
C LEU A 648 28.11 -14.84 -4.08
N THR A 649 27.18 -13.90 -3.89
CA THR A 649 26.23 -13.92 -2.75
C THR A 649 25.41 -15.20 -2.75
N ILE A 650 24.91 -15.62 -3.92
CA ILE A 650 24.16 -16.87 -4.09
C ILE A 650 25.04 -18.08 -3.74
N CYS A 651 26.28 -18.13 -4.22
CA CYS A 651 27.18 -19.25 -3.92
C CYS A 651 27.52 -19.39 -2.43
N LEU A 652 27.54 -18.27 -1.70
CA LEU A 652 28.03 -18.23 -0.31
C LEU A 652 26.91 -18.17 0.74
N HIS A 653 25.64 -17.95 0.37
CA HIS A 653 24.58 -17.75 1.36
C HIS A 653 24.43 -18.96 2.31
N ASP A 654 24.58 -20.14 1.77
CA ASP A 654 24.46 -21.41 2.46
C ASP A 654 25.83 -22.05 2.83
N TYR A 655 26.94 -21.31 2.69
CA TYR A 655 28.28 -21.85 2.95
C TYR A 655 28.41 -22.51 4.31
N GLY A 656 27.74 -21.97 5.32
CA GLY A 656 27.73 -22.58 6.66
C GLY A 656 27.07 -23.96 6.74
N LYS A 657 26.26 -24.37 5.75
CA LYS A 657 25.74 -25.73 5.66
C LYS A 657 26.86 -26.76 5.39
N LEU A 658 27.99 -26.35 4.86
CA LEU A 658 29.18 -27.19 4.67
C LEU A 658 29.86 -27.59 5.99
N ASN A 659 29.52 -26.92 7.10
CA ASN A 659 30.09 -27.22 8.40
C ASN A 659 29.76 -28.69 8.82
N ALA A 660 30.77 -29.41 9.31
CA ALA A 660 30.59 -30.82 9.74
C ALA A 660 29.47 -30.97 10.78
N THR A 661 29.37 -30.04 11.74
CA THR A 661 28.30 -30.06 12.77
C THR A 661 26.89 -29.81 12.20
N TRP A 662 26.77 -29.13 11.07
CA TRP A 662 25.51 -28.95 10.36
C TRP A 662 25.14 -30.20 9.53
N GLN A 663 26.14 -30.85 8.88
CA GLN A 663 25.90 -32.01 8.02
C GLN A 663 25.53 -33.28 8.79
N MET A 664 26.08 -33.49 10.00
CA MET A 664 25.86 -34.70 10.76
C MET A 664 24.39 -35.05 11.00
N PRO A 665 23.53 -34.16 11.58
CA PRO A 665 22.13 -34.46 11.80
C PRO A 665 21.34 -34.67 10.51
N MET A 666 21.69 -33.98 9.43
CA MET A 666 21.01 -34.08 8.14
C MET A 666 21.31 -35.44 7.47
N LYS A 667 22.56 -35.88 7.48
CA LYS A 667 22.99 -37.19 6.95
C LYS A 667 22.39 -38.33 7.75
N GLU A 668 22.38 -38.24 9.08
CA GLU A 668 21.79 -39.27 9.95
C GLU A 668 20.28 -39.40 9.69
N PHE A 669 19.57 -38.32 9.57
CA PHE A 669 18.15 -38.35 9.21
C PHE A 669 17.93 -39.01 7.85
N GLN A 670 18.65 -38.55 6.82
CA GLN A 670 18.49 -39.08 5.45
C GLN A 670 18.80 -40.58 5.40
N LYS A 671 19.86 -41.00 6.07
CA LYS A 671 20.23 -42.43 6.21
C LYS A 671 19.11 -43.25 6.87
N ARG A 672 18.58 -42.80 8.00
CA ARG A 672 17.49 -43.52 8.68
C ARG A 672 16.21 -43.57 7.88
N LYS A 673 15.88 -42.47 7.19
CA LYS A 673 14.67 -42.39 6.37
C LYS A 673 14.73 -43.28 5.13
N THR A 674 15.89 -43.35 4.43
CA THR A 674 16.01 -44.03 3.14
C THR A 674 16.73 -45.33 3.19
N GLY A 675 17.44 -45.64 4.29
CA GLY A 675 18.31 -46.80 4.41
C GLY A 675 19.64 -46.68 3.63
N VAL A 676 19.89 -45.58 2.95
CA VAL A 676 21.09 -45.36 2.12
C VAL A 676 22.08 -44.50 2.87
N ASP A 677 23.29 -45.01 3.04
CA ASP A 677 24.41 -44.29 3.65
C ASP A 677 25.33 -43.69 2.55
N ASN A 678 25.41 -42.39 2.43
CA ASN A 678 26.30 -41.70 1.50
C ASN A 678 27.17 -40.67 2.25
N PRO A 679 28.29 -41.12 2.84
CA PRO A 679 29.10 -40.28 3.73
C PRO A 679 29.78 -39.08 3.02
N THR A 680 30.02 -39.18 1.71
CA THR A 680 30.70 -38.11 0.91
C THR A 680 29.71 -37.07 0.36
N GLU A 681 28.42 -37.35 0.38
CA GLU A 681 27.41 -36.42 -0.10
C GLU A 681 27.28 -35.21 0.85
N VAL A 682 27.19 -34.04 0.32
CA VAL A 682 26.97 -32.79 1.08
C VAL A 682 25.56 -32.29 0.81
N LEU A 683 24.72 -32.32 1.82
CA LEU A 683 23.30 -32.00 1.71
C LEU A 683 23.04 -30.52 1.91
N ALA A 684 22.14 -29.96 1.11
CA ALA A 684 21.46 -28.66 1.41
C ALA A 684 20.09 -28.88 2.06
N HIS A 685 19.32 -29.87 1.55
CA HIS A 685 18.03 -30.26 2.15
C HIS A 685 17.92 -31.80 2.21
N THR A 686 16.99 -32.27 3.05
CA THR A 686 16.62 -33.68 3.15
C THR A 686 15.20 -33.88 2.64
N ASP A 687 14.79 -35.15 2.42
CA ASP A 687 13.39 -35.49 2.10
C ASP A 687 12.46 -35.35 3.32
N TYR A 688 12.57 -34.28 4.08
CA TYR A 688 11.78 -34.03 5.27
C TYR A 688 10.33 -33.69 4.92
N ASP A 689 9.38 -34.42 5.53
CA ASP A 689 7.96 -34.13 5.49
C ASP A 689 7.44 -33.76 6.89
N ASP A 690 6.85 -32.58 7.03
CA ASP A 690 6.42 -32.05 8.34
C ASP A 690 5.25 -32.85 8.97
N ILE A 691 4.58 -33.72 8.22
CA ILE A 691 3.49 -34.57 8.74
C ILE A 691 4.03 -35.91 9.23
N THR A 692 4.89 -36.58 8.45
CA THR A 692 5.28 -37.98 8.66
C THR A 692 6.59 -38.13 9.43
N ASP A 693 7.48 -37.15 9.41
CA ASP A 693 8.87 -37.30 9.86
C ASP A 693 9.20 -36.60 11.17
N ARG A 694 8.21 -36.06 11.90
CA ARG A 694 8.45 -35.24 13.11
C ARG A 694 9.28 -35.91 14.18
N ASP A 695 8.96 -37.16 14.47
CA ASP A 695 9.63 -37.95 15.53
C ASP A 695 11.07 -38.25 15.10
N LEU A 696 11.27 -38.75 13.89
CA LEU A 696 12.58 -39.04 13.35
C LEU A 696 13.47 -37.79 13.30
N ALA A 697 12.90 -36.66 12.91
CA ALA A 697 13.60 -35.39 12.88
C ALA A 697 14.03 -34.91 14.28
N LYS A 698 13.21 -35.17 15.30
CA LYS A 698 13.52 -34.84 16.70
C LYS A 698 14.62 -35.73 17.22
N GLU A 699 14.58 -37.07 16.94
CA GLU A 699 15.63 -38.02 17.29
C GLU A 699 16.96 -37.67 16.64
N CYS A 700 16.95 -37.29 15.35
CA CYS A 700 18.16 -36.93 14.62
C CYS A 700 18.61 -35.46 14.92
N LYS A 701 17.91 -34.73 15.77
CA LYS A 701 18.24 -33.35 16.17
C LYS A 701 18.33 -32.35 15.00
N ILE A 702 17.56 -32.55 13.93
CA ILE A 702 17.57 -31.62 12.77
C ILE A 702 17.31 -30.16 13.17
N LYS A 703 16.40 -29.94 14.13
CA LYS A 703 16.06 -28.57 14.59
C LYS A 703 17.13 -27.93 15.49
N SER A 704 18.09 -28.69 15.95
CA SER A 704 19.19 -28.25 16.85
C SER A 704 20.50 -27.96 16.10
N LYS A 705 20.49 -27.99 14.76
CA LYS A 705 21.67 -27.64 13.96
C LYS A 705 22.01 -26.15 14.09
N PRO A 706 23.33 -25.79 14.03
CA PRO A 706 23.75 -24.41 14.17
C PRO A 706 23.25 -23.56 13.00
N PRO A 707 22.99 -22.26 13.20
CA PRO A 707 22.71 -21.34 12.10
C PRO A 707 23.88 -21.28 11.14
N HIS A 708 23.60 -21.15 9.83
CA HIS A 708 24.62 -21.21 8.79
C HIS A 708 24.89 -19.84 8.12
N ALA A 709 23.96 -18.91 8.19
CA ALA A 709 24.07 -17.63 7.48
C ALA A 709 25.27 -16.79 7.97
N GLY A 710 25.57 -16.79 9.26
CA GLY A 710 26.73 -16.12 9.83
C GLY A 710 28.06 -16.61 9.26
N ILE A 711 28.23 -17.93 9.11
CA ILE A 711 29.44 -18.55 8.54
C ILE A 711 29.61 -18.14 7.07
N GLY A 712 28.52 -18.12 6.29
CA GLY A 712 28.52 -17.64 4.91
C GLY A 712 28.91 -16.18 4.78
N ALA A 713 28.42 -15.34 5.68
CA ALA A 713 28.78 -13.91 5.71
C ALA A 713 30.28 -13.70 6.02
N MET A 714 30.82 -14.45 6.96
CA MET A 714 32.26 -14.40 7.28
C MET A 714 33.11 -14.82 6.10
N GLN A 715 32.75 -15.92 5.43
CA GLN A 715 33.46 -16.37 4.23
C GLN A 715 33.40 -15.31 3.11
N ALA A 716 32.27 -14.65 2.94
CA ALA A 716 32.15 -13.57 1.96
C ALA A 716 33.02 -12.37 2.33
N TYR A 717 33.14 -12.02 3.61
CA TYR A 717 33.98 -10.93 4.08
C TYR A 717 35.47 -11.16 3.71
N GLU A 718 36.02 -12.34 3.99
CA GLU A 718 37.40 -12.70 3.64
C GLU A 718 37.67 -12.58 2.12
N ILE A 719 36.68 -12.96 1.29
CA ILE A 719 36.84 -12.87 -0.18
C ILE A 719 36.82 -11.42 -0.67
N LEU A 720 36.03 -10.56 0.00
CA LEU A 720 35.69 -9.23 -0.49
C LEU A 720 36.53 -8.11 0.12
N TYR A 721 37.05 -8.28 1.36
CA TYR A 721 37.73 -7.22 2.11
C TYR A 721 38.96 -6.66 1.41
N ASP A 722 39.83 -7.51 0.92
CA ASP A 722 41.07 -7.09 0.24
C ASP A 722 40.85 -6.66 -1.22
N LYS A 723 39.69 -6.99 -1.80
CA LYS A 723 39.46 -6.84 -3.23
C LYS A 723 38.51 -5.67 -3.57
N TYR A 724 37.61 -5.36 -2.68
CA TYR A 724 36.64 -4.30 -2.81
C TYR A 724 36.69 -3.37 -1.59
N SER A 725 35.98 -2.27 -1.63
CA SER A 725 35.86 -1.42 -0.46
C SER A 725 35.13 -2.14 0.69
N GLU A 726 35.43 -1.76 1.92
CA GLU A 726 34.73 -2.25 3.13
C GLU A 726 33.20 -2.09 3.01
N ASP A 727 32.73 -1.00 2.38
CA ASP A 727 31.32 -0.73 2.14
C ASP A 727 30.66 -1.83 1.27
N VAL A 728 31.36 -2.33 0.23
CA VAL A 728 30.89 -3.44 -0.62
C VAL A 728 30.83 -4.74 0.18
N ALA A 729 31.87 -5.03 0.95
CA ALA A 729 31.89 -6.22 1.81
C ALA A 729 30.72 -6.21 2.82
N LYS A 730 30.47 -5.08 3.47
CA LYS A 730 29.32 -4.89 4.39
C LYS A 730 27.98 -5.22 3.73
N VAL A 731 27.74 -4.69 2.55
CA VAL A 731 26.49 -4.92 1.81
C VAL A 731 26.25 -6.40 1.52
N ILE A 732 27.24 -7.08 0.97
CA ILE A 732 27.15 -8.51 0.60
C ILE A 732 27.03 -9.39 1.85
N CYS A 733 27.86 -9.16 2.85
CA CYS A 733 27.82 -9.91 4.11
C CYS A 733 26.48 -9.76 4.82
N ASN A 734 25.93 -8.54 4.84
CA ASN A 734 24.63 -8.31 5.46
C ASN A 734 23.49 -8.99 4.68
N ALA A 735 23.57 -9.05 3.35
CA ALA A 735 22.59 -9.79 2.55
C ALA A 735 22.61 -11.29 2.85
N ILE A 736 23.79 -11.88 3.00
CA ILE A 736 23.96 -13.28 3.38
C ILE A 736 23.48 -13.49 4.83
N LEU A 737 23.91 -12.63 5.76
CA LEU A 737 23.60 -12.76 7.18
C LEU A 737 22.09 -12.73 7.47
N LYS A 738 21.33 -11.96 6.67
CA LYS A 738 19.91 -11.70 6.87
C LYS A 738 18.99 -12.35 5.80
N HIS A 739 19.47 -13.39 5.10
CA HIS A 739 18.67 -13.99 4.04
C HIS A 739 17.48 -14.84 4.54
N HIS A 740 17.51 -15.31 5.78
CA HIS A 740 16.36 -16.03 6.38
C HIS A 740 15.39 -15.10 7.12
N SER A 741 15.90 -14.00 7.67
CA SER A 741 15.16 -13.08 8.53
C SER A 741 15.87 -11.73 8.54
N HIS A 742 15.17 -10.66 8.90
CA HIS A 742 15.79 -9.35 9.14
C HIS A 742 16.71 -9.34 10.37
N GLU A 743 16.60 -10.34 11.25
CA GLU A 743 17.45 -10.47 12.44
C GLU A 743 18.80 -11.04 12.07
N THR A 744 19.84 -10.57 12.75
CA THR A 744 21.22 -11.04 12.58
C THR A 744 21.39 -12.38 13.27
N GLN A 745 21.97 -13.35 12.57
CA GLN A 745 22.33 -14.63 13.16
C GLN A 745 23.66 -14.53 13.92
N SER A 746 23.78 -15.39 14.94
CA SER A 746 25.01 -15.50 15.70
C SER A 746 26.10 -16.14 14.88
N PHE A 747 27.34 -15.77 15.15
CA PHE A 747 28.54 -16.37 14.58
C PHE A 747 29.00 -17.51 15.49
N PHE A 748 29.43 -18.61 14.89
CA PHE A 748 29.94 -19.79 15.59
C PHE A 748 31.26 -20.22 14.97
N ASP A 749 32.09 -20.88 15.79
CA ASP A 749 33.25 -21.59 15.28
C ASP A 749 32.80 -22.66 14.28
N PHE A 750 33.49 -22.75 13.18
CA PHE A 750 33.14 -23.66 12.11
C PHE A 750 34.34 -24.47 11.63
N ASN A 751 34.08 -25.69 11.18
CA ASN A 751 35.04 -26.56 10.54
C ASN A 751 34.50 -27.01 9.19
N ILE A 752 35.06 -26.48 8.11
CA ILE A 752 34.72 -26.84 6.74
C ILE A 752 35.74 -27.81 6.21
N PRO A 753 35.38 -29.09 5.98
CA PRO A 753 36.31 -30.08 5.42
C PRO A 753 36.78 -29.72 4.01
N ASP A 754 38.03 -30.05 3.67
CA ASP A 754 38.63 -29.66 2.39
C ASP A 754 37.89 -30.21 1.16
N TYR A 755 37.25 -31.38 1.27
CA TYR A 755 36.45 -31.91 0.19
C TYR A 755 35.20 -31.06 -0.10
N CYS A 756 34.63 -30.37 0.91
CA CYS A 756 33.51 -29.43 0.72
C CYS A 756 33.96 -28.19 -0.03
N ILE A 757 35.22 -27.77 0.16
CA ILE A 757 35.77 -26.56 -0.52
C ILE A 757 35.86 -26.80 -2.03
N GLN A 758 36.13 -28.03 -2.48
CA GLN A 758 36.19 -28.34 -3.91
C GLN A 758 34.84 -28.08 -4.60
N ILE A 759 33.71 -28.24 -3.87
CA ILE A 759 32.34 -27.98 -4.38
C ILE A 759 32.19 -26.49 -4.67
N ILE A 760 32.61 -25.62 -3.75
CA ILE A 760 32.57 -24.16 -3.97
C ILE A 760 33.48 -23.75 -5.15
N LYS A 761 34.68 -24.29 -5.22
CA LYS A 761 35.60 -24.01 -6.32
C LYS A 761 35.01 -24.41 -7.67
N GLN A 762 34.38 -25.55 -7.74
CA GLN A 762 33.67 -26.00 -8.95
C GLN A 762 32.55 -25.01 -9.36
N LEU A 763 31.73 -24.56 -8.41
CA LEU A 763 30.69 -23.55 -8.68
C LEU A 763 31.30 -22.22 -9.16
N PHE A 764 32.39 -21.77 -8.55
CA PHE A 764 33.06 -20.55 -8.95
C PHE A 764 33.65 -20.65 -10.39
N GLU A 765 34.19 -21.79 -10.76
CA GLU A 765 34.69 -22.02 -12.11
C GLU A 765 33.57 -22.05 -13.14
N GLU A 766 32.48 -22.74 -12.87
CA GLU A 766 31.32 -22.88 -13.75
C GLU A 766 30.65 -21.51 -14.05
N TYR A 767 30.53 -20.65 -13.03
CA TYR A 767 29.86 -19.35 -13.17
C TYR A 767 30.83 -18.15 -13.31
N THR A 768 32.06 -18.39 -13.77
CA THR A 768 33.09 -17.38 -14.06
C THR A 768 33.51 -16.54 -12.84
N LEU A 769 33.40 -17.12 -11.63
CA LEU A 769 33.89 -16.52 -10.38
C LEU A 769 35.33 -16.97 -10.05
N LYS A 770 36.07 -17.52 -11.01
CA LYS A 770 37.40 -18.07 -10.87
C LYS A 770 38.37 -17.04 -10.26
N GLY A 771 39.14 -17.49 -9.29
CA GLY A 771 40.11 -16.66 -8.57
C GLY A 771 39.53 -15.82 -7.44
N GLU A 772 38.23 -15.90 -7.18
CA GLU A 772 37.57 -15.15 -6.08
C GLU A 772 37.60 -15.88 -4.73
N PHE A 773 37.80 -17.22 -4.73
CA PHE A 773 37.70 -18.00 -3.52
C PHE A 773 38.95 -17.94 -2.66
N ILE A 774 38.85 -17.42 -1.45
CA ILE A 774 39.82 -17.47 -0.36
C ILE A 774 39.12 -18.13 0.83
N LYS A 775 39.73 -19.14 1.43
CA LYS A 775 39.16 -19.85 2.59
C LYS A 775 39.35 -19.04 3.86
N ALA A 776 38.28 -18.73 4.57
CA ALA A 776 38.36 -18.15 5.91
C ALA A 776 38.91 -19.20 6.91
N GLU A 777 39.92 -18.83 7.69
CA GLU A 777 40.57 -19.72 8.65
C GLU A 777 39.97 -19.64 10.04
N LYS A 778 39.43 -18.49 10.46
CA LYS A 778 38.77 -18.26 11.77
C LYS A 778 37.74 -17.17 11.65
N GLY A 779 36.70 -17.28 12.52
CA GLY A 779 35.74 -16.22 12.69
C GLY A 779 36.26 -15.10 13.56
N GLU A 780 36.53 -13.94 12.98
CA GLU A 780 36.62 -12.70 13.75
C GLU A 780 35.20 -12.13 13.98
N SER A 781 35.03 -11.35 15.05
CA SER A 781 33.76 -10.74 15.37
C SER A 781 33.40 -9.68 14.33
N LEU A 782 32.43 -9.97 13.47
CA LEU A 782 31.92 -9.01 12.49
C LEU A 782 30.92 -8.05 13.17
N GLN A 783 31.35 -7.27 14.14
CA GLN A 783 30.47 -6.34 14.85
C GLN A 783 30.01 -5.16 13.97
N ASP A 784 30.70 -4.87 12.87
CA ASP A 784 30.52 -3.66 12.06
C ASP A 784 29.93 -3.89 10.66
N ILE A 785 29.27 -5.04 10.41
CA ILE A 785 28.71 -5.33 9.07
C ILE A 785 27.41 -4.60 8.79
N VAL A 786 26.79 -3.97 9.78
CA VAL A 786 25.51 -3.27 9.57
C VAL A 786 25.74 -2.07 8.64
N PRO A 787 24.93 -1.91 7.59
CA PRO A 787 25.00 -0.73 6.75
C PRO A 787 24.87 0.56 7.57
N THR A 788 25.73 1.53 7.29
CA THR A 788 25.73 2.83 7.98
C THR A 788 25.31 3.96 7.05
N LYS A 789 25.53 3.82 5.76
CA LYS A 789 25.20 4.80 4.72
C LYS A 789 23.92 4.40 3.99
N ASP A 790 23.15 5.37 3.55
CA ASP A 790 21.90 5.13 2.82
C ASP A 790 22.10 4.27 1.56
N LYS A 791 23.20 4.51 0.82
CA LYS A 791 23.53 3.72 -0.37
C LYS A 791 23.80 2.25 -0.06
N GLU A 792 24.41 1.95 1.07
CA GLU A 792 24.67 0.59 1.52
C GLU A 792 23.35 -0.14 1.84
N TRP A 793 22.43 0.53 2.56
CA TRP A 793 21.09 -0.01 2.85
C TRP A 793 20.33 -0.34 1.58
N ILE A 794 20.29 0.57 0.61
CA ILE A 794 19.53 0.39 -0.63
C ILE A 794 20.05 -0.82 -1.43
N ILE A 795 21.36 -0.94 -1.55
CA ILE A 795 21.96 -2.06 -2.30
C ILE A 795 21.79 -3.39 -1.52
N TYR A 796 21.94 -3.36 -0.19
CA TYR A 796 21.63 -4.52 0.65
C TYR A 796 20.19 -5.00 0.42
N LEU A 797 19.20 -4.11 0.49
CA LEU A 797 17.81 -4.45 0.28
C LEU A 797 17.53 -5.02 -1.12
N PHE A 798 18.21 -4.49 -2.11
CA PHE A 798 18.14 -5.01 -3.48
C PHE A 798 18.72 -6.42 -3.60
N ILE A 799 19.91 -6.66 -3.08
CA ILE A 799 20.58 -7.97 -3.17
C ILE A 799 19.89 -9.03 -2.33
N VAL A 800 19.50 -8.72 -1.10
CA VAL A 800 18.82 -9.70 -0.23
C VAL A 800 17.49 -10.13 -0.82
N ARG A 801 16.78 -9.25 -1.51
CA ARG A 801 15.56 -9.62 -2.23
C ARG A 801 15.84 -10.65 -3.32
N ILE A 802 16.83 -10.41 -4.16
CA ILE A 802 17.19 -11.33 -5.26
C ILE A 802 17.56 -12.69 -4.67
N LEU A 803 18.43 -12.71 -3.67
CA LEU A 803 18.86 -13.92 -2.99
C LEU A 803 17.65 -14.71 -2.46
N ARG A 804 16.78 -14.07 -1.68
CA ARG A 804 15.63 -14.75 -1.04
C ARG A 804 14.60 -15.26 -2.05
N LEU A 805 14.35 -14.54 -3.12
CA LEU A 805 13.44 -14.99 -4.16
C LEU A 805 14.03 -16.12 -5.01
N CYS A 806 15.34 -16.09 -5.29
CA CYS A 806 16.01 -17.22 -5.95
C CYS A 806 15.97 -18.47 -5.07
N ASP A 807 16.24 -18.35 -3.78
CA ASP A 807 16.21 -19.46 -2.83
C ASP A 807 14.78 -20.07 -2.72
N GLN A 808 13.76 -19.23 -2.56
CA GLN A 808 12.38 -19.67 -2.52
C GLN A 808 11.96 -20.37 -3.82
N LYS A 809 12.17 -19.74 -4.98
CA LYS A 809 11.78 -20.30 -6.29
C LYS A 809 12.53 -21.59 -6.62
N ALA A 810 13.83 -21.64 -6.34
CA ALA A 810 14.63 -22.84 -6.59
C ALA A 810 14.22 -24.00 -5.68
N THR A 811 13.81 -23.71 -4.44
CA THR A 811 13.29 -24.72 -3.52
C THR A 811 11.90 -25.25 -3.93
N GLU A 812 10.98 -24.33 -4.33
CA GLU A 812 9.63 -24.69 -4.75
C GLU A 812 9.58 -25.42 -6.10
N SER A 813 10.48 -25.10 -7.02
CA SER A 813 10.50 -25.60 -8.41
C SER A 813 11.88 -26.13 -8.82
N PHE A 814 12.49 -26.91 -7.95
CA PHE A 814 13.87 -27.43 -8.10
C PHE A 814 14.14 -28.04 -9.47
N GLU A 815 13.24 -28.91 -9.96
CA GLU A 815 13.38 -29.57 -11.25
C GLU A 815 13.47 -28.59 -12.43
N LYS A 816 12.69 -27.49 -12.38
CA LYS A 816 12.71 -26.46 -13.43
C LYS A 816 14.08 -25.82 -13.60
N TYR A 817 14.78 -25.56 -12.50
CA TYR A 817 16.03 -24.81 -12.55
C TYR A 817 17.27 -25.67 -12.51
N TYR A 818 17.18 -26.93 -12.08
CA TYR A 818 18.34 -27.82 -11.99
C TYR A 818 18.61 -28.62 -13.28
N ILE A 819 17.56 -29.03 -14.01
CA ILE A 819 17.68 -29.94 -15.19
C ILE A 819 18.20 -29.20 -16.44
N LEU A 820 18.21 -27.88 -16.42
CA LEU A 820 18.81 -27.03 -17.48
C LEU A 820 20.29 -26.82 -17.24
#